data_3b5291c8853bfc7a61ceffc8e42c3b07
#
_entry.id   3b5291c8853bfc7a61ceffc8e42c3b07
#
_cell.length_a   1.000
_cell.length_b   1.000
_cell.length_c   1.000
_cell.angle_alpha   90.00
_cell.angle_beta   90.00
_cell.angle_gamma   90.00
#
_symmetry.space_group_name_H-M   'P 1'
#
loop_
_entity.id
_entity.type
_entity.pdbx_description
1 polymer ?
#
loop_
_entity_poly.entity_id
_entity_poly.type
_entity_poly.pdbx_seq_one_letter_code
_entity_poly.pdbx_strand_id
1 'polypeptide(L)'
;MQHKRSAAFAVRAAACLIAAFTVPAHAQRAGENAVTQADDAFGTSIGNERIGIYNENNVRGFSPIQAGNERIEGLYFDKVGDANDRIQASSRIRVGIAAQGFAFPAPTGIVDFSLRAPGDKARLSTFTEVNSWGTYNLQFDAVMPFAESFSLGGGVGTDHNLFPDGGANYESNIGLLARWLPMPELEILPFWSRKDTYIRKVGEAYQPSGDFLPNPMPERHFFGPEWSTHRDFSYNYGSLVNFTLSSWRARLGLFRSEFASPKNAFPQLAGLDRTGRGELQVKLSPASYLGSTSGEFRLEKTFGASKFVQRLILSLRGRNWNGRYGNSVTADAGPQEINQHITVPKPVITFAPLIHDHVDESWIGLGYQMAWQNRLQMSLGVQKARYHKRTVAPGGGATELNAAPWLLTGSATANLTDSVQIFGSYTQGLEENGIAPSNAVNGNQALPSTTTRQKDGGVRWKLLPGASLVVDVFDLKKFYFNLDPTHVYRELGTLENKGVELSFSGNVMDRLNIVAGAVLSEPTVGGEALRLGISGDRPVGVVPRKLIFDINWRPPGMGGISFDLGLNHFSGVPATLDDVAVVPAYSTVDWDARYEFLMGDEAASLKFAVMNMLNVRSFQVSNAGTYSFSSDTGRRIDLRLIVDFT
;
A
#
# COMPACT_ATOMS: atom_id res chain seq x y z
N MET A 1 20.65 38.90 -26.60
CA MET A 1 19.44 38.09 -26.59
C MET A 1 19.66 36.57 -26.51
N GLN A 2 20.84 36.06 -26.83
CA GLN A 2 21.14 34.60 -26.76
C GLN A 2 21.41 34.07 -25.33
N HIS A 3 21.89 34.88 -24.40
CA HIS A 3 22.17 34.42 -23.02
C HIS A 3 20.91 34.15 -22.14
N LYS A 4 19.77 34.80 -22.43
CA LYS A 4 18.51 34.54 -21.67
C LYS A 4 17.79 33.26 -22.07
N ARG A 5 17.99 32.74 -23.29
CA ARG A 5 17.41 31.46 -23.73
C ARG A 5 18.15 30.24 -23.19
N SER A 6 19.49 30.37 -22.94
CA SER A 6 20.27 29.27 -22.36
C SER A 6 19.96 29.01 -20.89
N ALA A 7 19.65 30.06 -20.10
CA ALA A 7 19.30 29.93 -18.69
C ALA A 7 17.91 29.27 -18.48
N ALA A 8 16.95 29.61 -19.35
CA ALA A 8 15.62 28.99 -19.30
C ALA A 8 15.62 27.50 -19.70
N PHE A 9 16.56 27.08 -20.54
CA PHE A 9 16.71 25.69 -20.97
C PHE A 9 17.46 24.84 -19.93
N ALA A 10 18.47 25.42 -19.24
CA ALA A 10 19.17 24.77 -18.13
C ALA A 10 18.25 24.52 -16.93
N VAL A 11 17.31 25.42 -16.65
CA VAL A 11 16.26 25.25 -15.63
C VAL A 11 15.30 24.12 -16.01
N ARG A 12 14.99 23.93 -17.30
CA ARG A 12 14.10 22.85 -17.74
C ARG A 12 14.77 21.47 -17.75
N ALA A 13 16.04 21.36 -18.07
CA ALA A 13 16.78 20.08 -18.01
C ALA A 13 17.11 19.66 -16.57
N ALA A 14 17.38 20.61 -15.67
CA ALA A 14 17.47 20.37 -14.23
C ALA A 14 16.09 20.05 -13.62
N ALA A 15 15.01 20.65 -14.13
CA ALA A 15 13.63 20.36 -13.71
C ALA A 15 13.23 18.92 -14.02
N CYS A 16 13.69 18.28 -15.10
CA CYS A 16 13.37 16.87 -15.38
C CYS A 16 14.04 15.87 -14.41
N LEU A 17 15.18 16.21 -13.80
CA LEU A 17 15.79 15.44 -12.70
C LEU A 17 15.24 15.83 -11.32
N ILE A 18 14.64 17.04 -11.21
CA ILE A 18 14.00 17.56 -9.99
C ILE A 18 12.48 17.33 -10.01
N ALA A 19 11.86 17.18 -11.18
CA ALA A 19 10.41 17.08 -11.37
C ALA A 19 9.76 15.80 -10.82
N ALA A 20 10.51 14.92 -10.18
CA ALA A 20 9.91 13.75 -9.53
C ALA A 20 9.19 14.06 -8.20
N PHE A 21 9.27 15.29 -7.64
CA PHE A 21 8.81 15.54 -6.27
C PHE A 21 8.18 16.91 -5.99
N THR A 22 7.71 17.65 -6.99
CA THR A 22 6.88 18.82 -6.71
C THR A 22 5.43 18.55 -7.07
N VAL A 23 4.71 17.86 -6.18
CA VAL A 23 3.26 17.99 -6.13
C VAL A 23 3.00 19.33 -5.41
N PRO A 24 2.28 20.28 -5.99
CA PRO A 24 1.81 21.42 -5.23
C PRO A 24 0.90 20.87 -4.13
N ALA A 25 1.33 20.98 -2.88
CA ALA A 25 0.55 20.64 -1.72
C ALA A 25 -0.61 21.63 -1.61
N HIS A 26 -1.69 21.37 -2.32
CA HIS A 26 -2.93 22.07 -2.08
C HIS A 26 -3.68 21.29 -1.00
N ALA A 27 -3.68 21.83 0.22
CA ALA A 27 -4.45 21.30 1.34
C ALA A 27 -5.98 21.42 1.14
N GLN A 28 -6.44 21.65 -0.08
CA GLN A 28 -7.84 21.78 -0.46
C GLN A 28 -8.44 20.41 -0.73
N ARG A 29 -9.37 19.97 0.12
CA ARG A 29 -9.98 18.64 0.03
C ARG A 29 -11.12 18.56 -0.96
N ALA A 30 -11.85 19.67 -1.19
CA ALA A 30 -12.97 19.71 -2.13
C ALA A 30 -12.58 19.34 -3.57
N GLY A 31 -11.32 19.58 -3.96
CA GLY A 31 -10.76 19.21 -5.27
C GLY A 31 -10.06 17.86 -5.33
N GLU A 32 -10.08 17.03 -4.27
CA GLU A 32 -9.45 15.69 -4.29
C GLU A 32 -10.20 14.79 -5.28
N ASN A 33 -9.48 14.28 -6.32
CA ASN A 33 -9.99 13.31 -7.30
C ASN A 33 -8.83 12.47 -7.81
N ALA A 34 -8.90 11.16 -7.59
CA ALA A 34 -7.81 10.24 -7.91
C ALA A 34 -7.62 10.07 -9.43
N VAL A 35 -8.69 10.10 -10.24
CA VAL A 35 -8.61 9.93 -11.70
C VAL A 35 -7.88 11.10 -12.35
N THR A 36 -8.19 12.33 -11.92
CA THR A 36 -7.59 13.55 -12.50
C THR A 36 -6.15 13.81 -12.03
N GLN A 37 -5.73 13.19 -10.92
CA GLN A 37 -4.43 13.41 -10.30
C GLN A 37 -3.47 12.21 -10.44
N ALA A 38 -3.89 11.15 -11.13
CA ALA A 38 -3.04 10.00 -11.39
C ALA A 38 -2.04 10.28 -12.51
N ASP A 39 -0.76 10.03 -12.23
CA ASP A 39 0.33 10.10 -13.23
C ASP A 39 0.36 8.85 -14.13
N ASP A 40 -0.12 7.72 -13.60
CA ASP A 40 -0.16 6.40 -14.23
C ASP A 40 -1.32 5.56 -13.67
N ALA A 41 -1.50 4.35 -14.19
CA ALA A 41 -2.52 3.41 -13.74
C ALA A 41 -2.00 2.38 -12.71
N PHE A 42 -0.80 2.53 -12.19
CA PHE A 42 -0.24 1.53 -11.27
C PHE A 42 -0.89 1.56 -9.90
N GLY A 43 -1.06 2.74 -9.32
CA GLY A 43 -1.78 2.90 -8.07
C GLY A 43 -1.61 4.30 -7.49
N THR A 44 -2.72 4.99 -7.29
CA THR A 44 -2.77 6.32 -6.72
C THR A 44 -3.91 6.40 -5.70
N SER A 45 -3.61 6.93 -4.52
CA SER A 45 -4.59 7.29 -3.50
C SER A 45 -4.48 8.77 -3.21
N ILE A 46 -5.62 9.49 -3.20
CA ILE A 46 -5.71 10.93 -2.91
C ILE A 46 -6.87 11.11 -1.93
N GLY A 47 -6.57 11.51 -0.69
CA GLY A 47 -7.58 11.55 0.35
C GLY A 47 -8.28 10.19 0.48
N ASN A 48 -9.61 10.16 0.36
CA ASN A 48 -10.42 8.94 0.45
C ASN A 48 -10.66 8.25 -0.91
N GLU A 49 -10.03 8.70 -1.99
CA GLU A 49 -10.19 8.12 -3.33
C GLU A 49 -8.96 7.29 -3.72
N ARG A 50 -9.21 6.19 -4.43
CA ARG A 50 -8.16 5.23 -4.77
C ARG A 50 -8.42 4.60 -6.14
N ILE A 51 -7.41 4.62 -7.00
CA ILE A 51 -7.45 3.95 -8.32
C ILE A 51 -6.14 3.21 -8.56
N GLY A 52 -6.15 2.25 -9.47
CA GLY A 52 -4.95 1.57 -9.97
C GLY A 52 -5.05 0.05 -9.97
N ILE A 53 -4.13 -0.57 -10.73
CA ILE A 53 -4.02 -2.03 -10.80
C ILE A 53 -3.40 -2.63 -9.53
N TYR A 54 -2.67 -1.84 -8.75
CA TYR A 54 -2.01 -2.23 -7.50
C TYR A 54 -2.52 -1.44 -6.31
N ASN A 55 -2.22 -1.94 -5.12
CA ASN A 55 -2.46 -1.27 -3.86
C ASN A 55 -1.23 -1.42 -2.94
N GLU A 56 -1.24 -0.76 -1.80
CA GLU A 56 -0.12 -0.75 -0.85
C GLU A 56 0.28 -2.14 -0.35
N ASN A 57 -0.66 -3.09 -0.31
CA ASN A 57 -0.44 -4.44 0.21
C ASN A 57 -0.05 -5.44 -0.89
N ASN A 58 -0.35 -5.16 -2.17
CA ASN A 58 -0.13 -6.10 -3.25
C ASN A 58 0.30 -5.40 -4.54
N VAL A 59 1.54 -5.66 -4.94
CA VAL A 59 2.15 -5.22 -6.20
C VAL A 59 2.77 -6.44 -6.86
N ARG A 60 2.33 -6.77 -8.09
CA ARG A 60 2.83 -7.94 -8.84
C ARG A 60 2.70 -9.27 -8.08
N GLY A 61 1.67 -9.40 -7.19
CA GLY A 61 1.46 -10.58 -6.37
C GLY A 61 2.30 -10.66 -5.09
N PHE A 62 3.02 -9.59 -4.73
CA PHE A 62 3.86 -9.52 -3.53
C PHE A 62 3.53 -8.28 -2.69
N SER A 63 3.88 -8.33 -1.41
CA SER A 63 3.68 -7.21 -0.49
C SER A 63 4.91 -6.29 -0.46
N PRO A 64 4.77 -5.01 -0.86
CA PRO A 64 5.83 -4.02 -0.67
C PRO A 64 6.17 -3.79 0.80
N ILE A 65 5.21 -3.90 1.71
CA ILE A 65 5.40 -3.75 3.16
C ILE A 65 6.37 -4.81 3.68
N GLN A 66 6.13 -6.09 3.35
CA GLN A 66 7.02 -7.19 3.76
C GLN A 66 8.43 -7.07 3.18
N ALA A 67 8.56 -6.43 2.02
CA ALA A 67 9.84 -6.17 1.38
C ALA A 67 10.55 -4.89 1.87
N GLY A 68 9.98 -4.15 2.84
CA GLY A 68 10.53 -2.90 3.36
C GLY A 68 10.60 -1.78 2.32
N ASN A 69 9.60 -1.71 1.41
CA ASN A 69 9.59 -0.80 0.26
C ASN A 69 8.69 0.41 0.44
N GLU A 70 8.41 0.79 1.67
CA GLU A 70 7.62 1.99 1.96
C GLU A 70 8.51 3.21 2.15
N ARG A 71 8.02 4.36 1.73
CA ARG A 71 8.70 5.65 1.81
C ARG A 71 7.73 6.73 2.27
N ILE A 72 8.26 7.73 2.98
CA ILE A 72 7.59 9.02 3.18
C ILE A 72 8.40 10.07 2.42
N GLU A 73 7.78 10.74 1.46
CA GLU A 73 8.43 11.73 0.59
C GLU A 73 9.72 11.17 -0.05
N GLY A 74 9.72 9.89 -0.44
CA GLY A 74 10.84 9.21 -1.05
C GLY A 74 11.95 8.76 -0.10
N LEU A 75 11.86 8.97 1.22
CA LEU A 75 12.82 8.48 2.23
C LEU A 75 12.29 7.22 2.92
N TYR A 76 13.19 6.32 3.27
CA TYR A 76 12.86 5.01 3.86
C TYR A 76 12.04 5.13 5.14
N PHE A 77 10.93 4.44 5.15
CA PHE A 77 10.00 4.31 6.27
C PHE A 77 9.60 2.84 6.43
N ASP A 78 9.69 2.31 7.64
CA ASP A 78 9.24 0.95 7.98
C ASP A 78 7.92 1.04 8.74
N LYS A 79 6.82 0.86 8.01
CA LYS A 79 5.46 1.00 8.54
C LYS A 79 5.02 -0.29 9.22
N VAL A 80 4.66 -0.22 10.49
CA VAL A 80 4.02 -1.30 11.25
C VAL A 80 2.60 -0.96 11.69
N GLY A 81 2.30 0.33 11.84
CA GLY A 81 0.97 0.86 12.14
C GLY A 81 0.42 1.68 10.99
N ASP A 82 -0.90 1.64 10.76
CA ASP A 82 -1.53 2.40 9.70
C ASP A 82 -1.35 3.91 9.90
N ALA A 83 -0.90 4.59 8.84
CA ALA A 83 -0.97 6.04 8.77
C ALA A 83 -2.43 6.46 8.48
N ASN A 84 -2.82 7.65 8.92
CA ASN A 84 -4.14 8.18 8.66
C ASN A 84 -4.13 9.42 7.76
N ASP A 85 -5.26 9.70 7.13
CA ASP A 85 -5.42 10.78 6.13
C ASP A 85 -5.26 12.18 6.73
N ARG A 86 -5.15 12.31 8.09
CA ARG A 86 -4.90 13.61 8.73
C ARG A 86 -3.48 14.09 8.48
N ILE A 87 -2.53 13.14 8.31
CA ILE A 87 -1.13 13.45 8.00
C ILE A 87 -0.76 13.07 6.57
N GLN A 88 -1.48 12.12 5.95
CA GLN A 88 -1.21 11.63 4.60
C GLN A 88 -2.12 12.34 3.58
N ALA A 89 -1.54 12.98 2.58
CA ALA A 89 -2.28 13.57 1.47
C ALA A 89 -2.54 12.56 0.36
N SER A 90 -1.55 11.73 0.07
CA SER A 90 -1.61 10.75 -1.02
C SER A 90 -0.67 9.58 -0.79
N SER A 91 -0.89 8.49 -1.52
CA SER A 91 0.10 7.44 -1.75
C SER A 91 0.20 7.10 -3.23
N ARG A 92 1.39 6.67 -3.66
CA ARG A 92 1.65 6.26 -5.05
C ARG A 92 2.45 4.98 -5.09
N ILE A 93 2.02 4.08 -5.95
CA ILE A 93 2.73 2.83 -6.24
C ILE A 93 3.70 3.08 -7.39
N ARG A 94 4.99 2.88 -7.17
CA ARG A 94 6.04 3.11 -8.16
C ARG A 94 6.64 1.79 -8.62
N VAL A 95 6.38 1.42 -9.87
CA VAL A 95 6.92 0.22 -10.55
C VAL A 95 7.53 0.59 -11.89
N GLY A 96 8.38 -0.27 -12.44
CA GLY A 96 8.97 -0.11 -13.77
C GLY A 96 9.61 1.27 -13.94
N ILE A 97 9.20 1.99 -14.98
CA ILE A 97 9.72 3.34 -15.28
C ILE A 97 9.37 4.36 -14.19
N ALA A 98 8.26 4.20 -13.47
CA ALA A 98 7.89 5.12 -12.39
C ALA A 98 8.81 5.02 -11.17
N ALA A 99 9.50 3.88 -10.97
CA ALA A 99 10.48 3.67 -9.92
C ALA A 99 11.89 4.20 -10.26
N GLN A 100 12.18 4.57 -11.52
CA GLN A 100 13.52 4.96 -11.96
C GLN A 100 14.01 6.29 -11.37
N GLY A 101 13.13 7.13 -10.83
CA GLY A 101 13.48 8.34 -10.10
C GLY A 101 14.16 8.09 -8.76
N PHE A 102 14.04 6.90 -8.20
CA PHE A 102 14.67 6.52 -6.94
C PHE A 102 16.08 6.01 -7.17
N ALA A 103 17.03 6.48 -6.34
CA ALA A 103 18.43 6.04 -6.43
C ALA A 103 18.59 4.54 -6.09
N PHE A 104 17.75 4.05 -5.19
CA PHE A 104 17.76 2.69 -4.69
C PHE A 104 16.31 2.14 -4.72
N PRO A 105 15.77 1.86 -5.92
CA PRO A 105 14.49 1.17 -6.03
C PRO A 105 14.62 -0.22 -5.43
N ALA A 106 13.50 -0.79 -5.02
CA ALA A 106 13.45 -2.14 -4.49
C ALA A 106 12.55 -3.01 -5.36
N PRO A 107 12.78 -4.33 -5.43
CA PRO A 107 11.84 -5.28 -6.02
C PRO A 107 10.45 -5.14 -5.39
N THR A 108 9.39 -5.58 -6.07
CA THR A 108 7.99 -5.49 -5.63
C THR A 108 7.39 -4.08 -5.64
N GLY A 109 8.06 -3.10 -6.27
CA GLY A 109 7.59 -1.72 -6.32
C GLY A 109 7.79 -0.94 -5.00
N ILE A 110 7.59 0.35 -5.05
CA ILE A 110 7.73 1.26 -3.92
C ILE A 110 6.35 1.87 -3.63
N VAL A 111 5.97 1.90 -2.36
CA VAL A 111 4.83 2.68 -1.86
C VAL A 111 5.37 3.98 -1.30
N ASP A 112 5.05 5.09 -1.95
CA ASP A 112 5.53 6.42 -1.55
C ASP A 112 4.37 7.25 -1.01
N PHE A 113 4.42 7.57 0.28
CA PHE A 113 3.44 8.40 0.98
C PHE A 113 3.86 9.86 0.92
N SER A 114 2.91 10.74 0.58
CA SER A 114 3.10 12.18 0.67
C SER A 114 2.41 12.75 1.89
N LEU A 115 3.11 13.60 2.64
CA LEU A 115 2.54 14.27 3.81
C LEU A 115 1.59 15.40 3.38
N ARG A 116 0.56 15.65 4.19
CA ARG A 116 -0.35 16.79 4.06
C ARG A 116 0.30 18.05 4.67
N ALA A 117 1.44 18.45 4.10
CA ALA A 117 2.20 19.59 4.60
C ALA A 117 1.35 20.87 4.63
N PRO A 118 1.31 21.61 5.77
CA PRO A 118 0.50 22.82 5.86
C PRO A 118 1.03 23.94 4.97
N GLY A 119 0.13 24.59 4.26
CA GLY A 119 0.42 25.74 3.40
C GLY A 119 0.50 27.07 4.16
N ASP A 120 0.50 28.16 3.40
CA ASP A 120 0.62 29.54 3.86
C ASP A 120 -0.72 30.26 4.06
N LYS A 121 -1.85 29.59 3.82
CA LYS A 121 -3.20 30.12 4.00
C LYS A 121 -3.96 29.37 5.09
N ALA A 122 -4.65 30.12 5.95
CA ALA A 122 -5.55 29.53 6.94
C ALA A 122 -6.68 28.78 6.21
N ARG A 123 -7.07 27.63 6.73
CA ARG A 123 -8.15 26.82 6.17
C ARG A 123 -8.71 25.86 7.19
N LEU A 124 -10.02 25.63 7.13
CA LEU A 124 -10.70 24.54 7.80
C LEU A 124 -11.45 23.72 6.75
N SER A 125 -11.11 22.44 6.60
CA SER A 125 -11.82 21.50 5.73
C SER A 125 -12.71 20.60 6.57
N THR A 126 -13.97 20.45 6.16
CA THR A 126 -14.90 19.49 6.73
C THR A 126 -15.22 18.41 5.72
N PHE A 127 -15.30 17.18 6.17
CA PHE A 127 -15.65 16.02 5.35
C PHE A 127 -16.74 15.24 6.07
N THR A 128 -17.85 14.99 5.38
CA THR A 128 -18.97 14.18 5.86
C THR A 128 -19.35 13.18 4.80
N GLU A 129 -19.44 11.90 5.16
CA GLU A 129 -19.91 10.84 4.28
C GLU A 129 -20.92 9.97 5.02
N VAL A 130 -21.98 9.57 4.32
CA VAL A 130 -22.95 8.56 4.77
C VAL A 130 -23.21 7.59 3.64
N ASN A 131 -23.56 6.34 3.97
CA ASN A 131 -23.88 5.37 2.93
C ASN A 131 -25.14 4.53 3.23
N SER A 132 -25.56 3.78 2.20
CA SER A 132 -26.75 2.94 2.24
C SER A 132 -26.68 1.78 3.25
N TRP A 133 -25.50 1.47 3.79
CA TRP A 133 -25.32 0.47 4.83
C TRP A 133 -25.45 1.03 6.25
N GLY A 134 -25.51 2.37 6.39
CA GLY A 134 -25.56 3.05 7.68
C GLY A 134 -24.18 3.46 8.20
N THR A 135 -23.15 3.38 7.37
CA THR A 135 -21.82 3.95 7.65
C THR A 135 -21.93 5.47 7.69
N TYR A 136 -21.20 6.10 8.60
CA TYR A 136 -20.91 7.52 8.57
C TYR A 136 -19.43 7.81 8.83
N ASN A 137 -18.91 8.87 8.23
CA ASN A 137 -17.55 9.33 8.38
C ASN A 137 -17.58 10.87 8.53
N LEU A 138 -16.95 11.37 9.58
CA LEU A 138 -16.84 12.79 9.88
C LEU A 138 -15.38 13.16 10.10
N GLN A 139 -14.89 14.18 9.38
CA GLN A 139 -13.51 14.62 9.49
C GLN A 139 -13.41 16.14 9.47
N PHE A 140 -12.44 16.67 10.22
CA PHE A 140 -12.10 18.08 10.29
C PHE A 140 -10.59 18.22 10.18
N ASP A 141 -10.13 19.01 9.22
CA ASP A 141 -8.72 19.32 9.01
C ASP A 141 -8.52 20.84 9.00
N ALA A 142 -7.52 21.31 9.73
CA ALA A 142 -7.20 22.73 9.81
C ALA A 142 -5.74 22.99 9.39
N VAL A 143 -5.53 24.14 8.76
CA VAL A 143 -4.22 24.72 8.49
C VAL A 143 -4.19 26.12 9.09
N MET A 144 -3.20 26.40 9.92
CA MET A 144 -3.00 27.68 10.60
C MET A 144 -1.58 28.19 10.34
N PRO A 145 -1.37 29.15 9.43
CA PRO A 145 -0.11 29.85 9.29
C PRO A 145 0.06 30.86 10.43
N PHE A 146 1.17 30.79 11.14
CA PHE A 146 1.52 31.73 12.22
C PHE A 146 2.53 32.78 11.73
N ALA A 147 3.36 32.42 10.73
CA ALA A 147 4.30 33.30 10.08
C ALA A 147 4.58 32.78 8.66
N GLU A 148 5.23 33.56 7.82
CA GLU A 148 5.68 33.09 6.49
C GLU A 148 6.60 31.87 6.59
N SER A 149 7.34 31.76 7.70
CA SER A 149 8.27 30.66 7.96
C SER A 149 7.69 29.50 8.77
N PHE A 150 6.46 29.62 9.31
CA PHE A 150 5.92 28.60 10.20
C PHE A 150 4.40 28.43 10.07
N SER A 151 3.97 27.21 9.79
CA SER A 151 2.56 26.82 9.75
C SER A 151 2.31 25.49 10.47
N LEU A 152 1.13 25.37 11.07
CA LEU A 152 0.62 24.12 11.65
C LEU A 152 -0.54 23.60 10.83
N GLY A 153 -0.63 22.29 10.72
CA GLY A 153 -1.74 21.58 10.13
C GLY A 153 -2.11 20.37 10.98
N GLY A 154 -3.31 19.89 10.82
CA GLY A 154 -3.76 18.68 11.49
C GLY A 154 -5.25 18.52 11.44
N GLY A 155 -5.73 17.42 12.00
CA GLY A 155 -7.15 17.15 11.98
C GLY A 155 -7.55 16.00 12.87
N VAL A 156 -8.86 15.83 12.97
CA VAL A 156 -9.51 14.74 13.69
C VAL A 156 -10.56 14.10 12.78
N GLY A 157 -10.78 12.80 12.96
CA GLY A 157 -11.81 12.08 12.22
C GLY A 157 -12.41 10.95 13.06
N THR A 158 -13.64 10.59 12.73
CA THR A 158 -14.32 9.42 13.28
C THR A 158 -15.13 8.74 12.19
N ASP A 159 -15.02 7.41 12.17
CA ASP A 159 -15.70 6.55 11.23
C ASP A 159 -16.49 5.48 11.98
N HIS A 160 -17.72 5.26 11.56
CA HIS A 160 -18.49 4.08 11.94
C HIS A 160 -18.82 3.31 10.68
N ASN A 161 -18.09 2.23 10.43
CA ASN A 161 -18.25 1.43 9.22
C ASN A 161 -19.08 0.18 9.50
N LEU A 162 -20.05 -0.08 8.65
CA LEU A 162 -20.81 -1.32 8.60
C LEU A 162 -20.36 -2.11 7.36
N PHE A 163 -20.08 -3.40 7.55
CA PHE A 163 -19.59 -4.29 6.52
C PHE A 163 -20.69 -5.18 5.93
N PRO A 164 -20.46 -5.77 4.73
CA PRO A 164 -21.42 -6.66 4.07
C PRO A 164 -21.85 -7.86 4.91
N ASP A 165 -20.92 -8.39 5.72
CA ASP A 165 -21.12 -9.51 6.63
C ASP A 165 -21.85 -9.15 7.94
N GLY A 166 -22.32 -7.91 8.06
CA GLY A 166 -22.94 -7.42 9.30
C GLY A 166 -21.93 -7.03 10.39
N GLY A 167 -20.64 -7.13 10.11
CA GLY A 167 -19.58 -6.61 10.96
C GLY A 167 -19.67 -5.10 11.15
N ALA A 168 -19.10 -4.58 12.23
CA ALA A 168 -19.10 -3.15 12.52
C ALA A 168 -17.77 -2.73 13.15
N ASN A 169 -17.16 -1.66 12.65
CA ASN A 169 -16.02 -1.03 13.29
C ASN A 169 -16.29 0.45 13.62
N TYR A 170 -15.59 0.93 14.63
CA TYR A 170 -15.45 2.33 14.98
C TYR A 170 -13.98 2.70 14.85
N GLU A 171 -13.71 3.75 14.10
CA GLU A 171 -12.37 4.30 13.99
C GLU A 171 -12.37 5.74 14.49
N SER A 172 -11.30 6.13 15.17
CA SER A 172 -10.99 7.52 15.46
C SER A 172 -9.56 7.79 15.08
N ASN A 173 -9.32 8.92 14.47
CA ASN A 173 -8.01 9.30 14.00
C ASN A 173 -7.72 10.77 14.30
N ILE A 174 -6.47 11.05 14.62
CA ILE A 174 -5.96 12.39 14.87
C ILE A 174 -4.58 12.51 14.25
N GLY A 175 -4.27 13.66 13.66
CA GLY A 175 -2.96 13.95 13.09
C GLY A 175 -2.57 15.39 13.28
N LEU A 176 -1.27 15.62 13.45
CA LEU A 176 -0.66 16.94 13.58
C LEU A 176 0.59 16.99 12.70
N LEU A 177 0.79 18.11 12.01
CA LEU A 177 1.98 18.41 11.22
C LEU A 177 2.38 19.86 11.44
N ALA A 178 3.69 20.13 11.37
CA ALA A 178 4.18 21.49 11.24
C ALA A 178 5.06 21.60 10.01
N ARG A 179 5.12 22.78 9.44
CA ARG A 179 6.08 23.16 8.42
C ARG A 179 6.85 24.37 8.93
N TRP A 180 8.18 24.20 9.06
CA TRP A 180 9.06 25.25 9.54
C TRP A 180 10.19 25.50 8.52
N LEU A 181 10.30 26.75 8.11
CA LEU A 181 11.30 27.26 7.16
C LEU A 181 12.20 28.28 7.87
N PRO A 182 13.14 27.84 8.74
CA PRO A 182 14.00 28.77 9.49
C PRO A 182 14.89 29.61 8.57
N MET A 183 15.17 29.11 7.36
CA MET A 183 15.83 29.80 6.26
C MET A 183 15.32 29.24 4.93
N PRO A 184 15.48 29.96 3.80
CA PRO A 184 14.95 29.50 2.49
C PRO A 184 15.47 28.14 2.04
N GLU A 185 16.67 27.76 2.49
CA GLU A 185 17.34 26.51 2.15
C GLU A 185 16.94 25.33 3.02
N LEU A 186 16.27 25.55 4.16
CA LEU A 186 15.98 24.54 5.17
C LEU A 186 14.50 24.46 5.46
N GLU A 187 13.93 23.28 5.22
CA GLU A 187 12.56 22.92 5.57
C GLU A 187 12.56 21.78 6.58
N ILE A 188 11.75 21.90 7.63
CA ILE A 188 11.56 20.89 8.66
C ILE A 188 10.06 20.59 8.77
N LEU A 189 9.69 19.31 8.65
CA LEU A 189 8.31 18.80 8.66
C LEU A 189 8.14 17.74 9.76
N PRO A 190 7.97 18.11 11.01
CA PRO A 190 7.58 17.17 12.07
C PRO A 190 6.11 16.80 11.95
N PHE A 191 5.79 15.54 12.25
CA PHE A 191 4.42 15.03 12.26
C PHE A 191 4.19 14.03 13.37
N TRP A 192 2.93 13.89 13.75
CA TRP A 192 2.45 12.87 14.68
C TRP A 192 1.03 12.46 14.31
N SER A 193 0.73 11.17 14.36
CA SER A 193 -0.62 10.66 14.15
C SER A 193 -0.94 9.46 15.02
N ARG A 194 -2.23 9.33 15.33
CA ARG A 194 -2.81 8.18 16.01
C ARG A 194 -4.09 7.76 15.33
N LYS A 195 -4.27 6.44 15.18
CA LYS A 195 -5.50 5.81 14.72
C LYS A 195 -5.89 4.74 15.75
N ASP A 196 -7.13 4.79 16.25
CA ASP A 196 -7.75 3.77 17.10
C ASP A 196 -8.83 3.07 16.28
N THR A 197 -8.78 1.75 16.22
CA THR A 197 -9.78 0.92 15.56
C THR A 197 -10.41 -0.02 16.59
N TYR A 198 -11.71 -0.01 16.70
CA TYR A 198 -12.48 -0.94 17.51
C TYR A 198 -13.53 -1.66 16.66
N ILE A 199 -13.28 -2.94 16.37
CA ILE A 199 -14.23 -3.80 15.66
C ILE A 199 -15.12 -4.46 16.70
N ARG A 200 -16.37 -4.05 16.75
CA ARG A 200 -17.36 -4.55 17.69
C ARG A 200 -17.89 -5.93 17.29
N LYS A 201 -18.07 -6.12 15.98
CA LYS A 201 -18.52 -7.38 15.37
C LYS A 201 -17.50 -7.74 14.31
N VAL A 202 -16.61 -8.67 14.64
CA VAL A 202 -15.59 -9.14 13.70
C VAL A 202 -16.23 -10.10 12.73
N GLY A 203 -16.14 -9.79 11.43
CA GLY A 203 -16.65 -10.65 10.36
C GLY A 203 -16.01 -12.03 10.39
N GLU A 204 -16.77 -13.05 10.02
CA GLU A 204 -16.34 -14.43 10.04
C GLU A 204 -15.53 -14.80 8.80
N ALA A 205 -14.52 -15.64 8.99
CA ALA A 205 -13.88 -16.34 7.90
C ALA A 205 -14.55 -17.72 7.69
N TYR A 206 -14.64 -18.15 6.43
CA TYR A 206 -15.30 -19.41 6.04
C TYR A 206 -14.24 -20.39 5.55
N GLN A 207 -14.22 -21.58 6.16
CA GLN A 207 -13.26 -22.64 5.88
C GLN A 207 -13.98 -23.90 5.41
N PRO A 208 -14.12 -24.13 4.08
CA PRO A 208 -14.75 -25.34 3.56
C PRO A 208 -14.04 -26.63 3.98
N SER A 209 -14.81 -27.71 4.10
CA SER A 209 -14.30 -29.07 4.40
C SER A 209 -13.72 -29.79 3.18
N GLY A 210 -13.75 -29.18 2.00
CA GLY A 210 -13.26 -29.75 0.73
C GLY A 210 -13.11 -28.68 -0.33
N ASP A 211 -12.78 -29.08 -1.55
CA ASP A 211 -12.39 -28.23 -2.67
C ASP A 211 -13.60 -27.55 -3.35
N PHE A 212 -14.34 -26.75 -2.60
CA PHE A 212 -15.48 -25.99 -3.09
C PHE A 212 -15.55 -24.63 -2.41
N LEU A 213 -16.19 -23.67 -3.07
CA LEU A 213 -16.47 -22.37 -2.49
C LEU A 213 -17.72 -22.44 -1.59
N PRO A 214 -17.77 -21.68 -0.49
CA PRO A 214 -18.97 -21.57 0.32
C PRO A 214 -20.15 -21.01 -0.50
N ASN A 215 -21.37 -21.22 -0.05
CA ASN A 215 -22.52 -20.51 -0.60
C ASN A 215 -22.39 -19.00 -0.28
N PRO A 216 -22.92 -18.11 -1.16
CA PRO A 216 -22.94 -16.68 -0.89
C PRO A 216 -23.64 -16.37 0.43
N MET A 217 -23.02 -15.55 1.27
CA MET A 217 -23.55 -15.13 2.57
C MET A 217 -24.69 -14.14 2.41
N PRO A 218 -25.72 -14.16 3.28
CA PRO A 218 -26.68 -13.08 3.37
C PRO A 218 -26.01 -11.77 3.73
N GLU A 219 -26.42 -10.70 3.08
CA GLU A 219 -25.91 -9.37 3.40
C GLU A 219 -26.39 -8.91 4.78
N ARG A 220 -25.54 -8.18 5.48
CA ARG A 220 -25.81 -7.52 6.77
C ARG A 220 -26.22 -8.48 7.89
N HIS A 221 -25.73 -9.70 7.84
CA HIS A 221 -26.05 -10.73 8.83
C HIS A 221 -24.77 -11.13 9.55
N PHE A 222 -24.63 -10.71 10.80
CA PHE A 222 -23.53 -11.11 11.65
C PHE A 222 -23.89 -12.40 12.39
N PHE A 223 -23.08 -13.42 12.25
CA PHE A 223 -23.28 -14.75 12.84
C PHE A 223 -22.31 -15.04 13.99
N GLY A 224 -21.24 -14.28 14.12
CA GLY A 224 -20.21 -14.49 15.15
C GLY A 224 -20.70 -14.20 16.55
N PRO A 225 -19.96 -14.66 17.57
CA PRO A 225 -20.32 -14.36 18.96
C PRO A 225 -20.19 -12.86 19.25
N GLU A 226 -21.14 -12.29 19.97
CA GLU A 226 -21.18 -10.86 20.33
C GLU A 226 -19.91 -10.38 21.09
N TRP A 227 -19.20 -11.29 21.76
CA TRP A 227 -17.96 -11.00 22.47
C TRP A 227 -16.71 -11.05 21.56
N SER A 228 -16.81 -11.52 20.31
CA SER A 228 -15.71 -11.51 19.35
C SER A 228 -15.43 -10.08 18.88
N THR A 229 -14.54 -9.42 19.57
CA THR A 229 -14.19 -8.03 19.30
C THR A 229 -12.69 -7.92 19.10
N HIS A 230 -12.31 -6.95 18.28
CA HIS A 230 -10.92 -6.65 17.97
C HIS A 230 -10.64 -5.17 18.25
N ARG A 231 -9.46 -4.85 18.75
CA ARG A 231 -9.06 -3.46 19.00
C ARG A 231 -7.59 -3.26 18.67
N ASP A 232 -7.31 -2.21 17.92
CA ASP A 232 -5.97 -1.82 17.50
C ASP A 232 -5.70 -0.34 17.76
N PHE A 233 -4.43 -0.03 17.97
CA PHE A 233 -3.88 1.32 18.02
C PHE A 233 -2.69 1.41 17.09
N SER A 234 -2.68 2.42 16.23
CA SER A 234 -1.55 2.73 15.37
C SER A 234 -1.03 4.13 15.68
N TYR A 235 0.29 4.28 15.80
CA TYR A 235 0.96 5.56 15.98
C TYR A 235 2.03 5.71 14.91
N ASN A 236 2.08 6.89 14.28
CA ASN A 236 3.16 7.24 13.38
C ASN A 236 3.62 8.66 13.68
N TYR A 237 4.91 8.84 13.93
CA TYR A 237 5.47 10.15 14.18
C TYR A 237 6.93 10.22 13.74
N GLY A 238 7.38 11.44 13.49
CA GLY A 238 8.74 11.66 13.03
C GLY A 238 8.95 13.05 12.48
N SER A 239 10.02 13.20 11.74
CA SER A 239 10.34 14.45 11.06
C SER A 239 11.08 14.20 9.75
N LEU A 240 10.79 15.05 8.78
CA LEU A 240 11.58 15.21 7.56
C LEU A 240 12.35 16.53 7.66
N VAL A 241 13.62 16.50 7.25
CA VAL A 241 14.47 17.68 7.12
C VAL A 241 15.00 17.71 5.69
N ASN A 242 14.73 18.78 4.97
CA ASN A 242 15.22 19.04 3.63
C ASN A 242 16.13 20.27 3.66
N PHE A 243 17.38 20.10 3.27
CA PHE A 243 18.36 21.19 3.16
C PHE A 243 18.93 21.23 1.75
N THR A 244 18.86 22.39 1.09
CA THR A 244 19.36 22.58 -0.27
C THR A 244 20.26 23.81 -0.32
N LEU A 245 21.54 23.62 -0.61
CA LEU A 245 22.50 24.71 -0.74
C LEU A 245 23.29 24.56 -2.04
N SER A 246 23.06 25.47 -2.99
CA SER A 246 23.70 25.44 -4.31
C SER A 246 23.42 24.09 -5.01
N SER A 247 24.47 23.29 -5.23
CA SER A 247 24.38 21.97 -5.89
C SER A 247 24.35 20.80 -4.92
N TRP A 248 24.27 21.06 -3.61
CA TRP A 248 24.13 20.06 -2.57
C TRP A 248 22.68 20.00 -2.08
N ARG A 249 22.20 18.78 -1.87
CA ARG A 249 20.93 18.50 -1.21
C ARG A 249 21.15 17.46 -0.13
N ALA A 250 20.82 17.79 1.08
CA ALA A 250 20.78 16.85 2.20
C ALA A 250 19.33 16.64 2.64
N ARG A 251 18.95 15.39 2.84
CA ARG A 251 17.62 15.01 3.33
C ARG A 251 17.77 14.03 4.49
N LEU A 252 16.97 14.22 5.53
CA LEU A 252 16.90 13.32 6.67
C LEU A 252 15.43 13.02 6.96
N GLY A 253 15.09 11.74 7.01
CA GLY A 253 13.83 11.26 7.59
C GLY A 253 14.14 10.41 8.80
N LEU A 254 13.49 10.70 9.93
CA LEU A 254 13.54 9.86 11.13
C LEU A 254 12.11 9.63 11.60
N PHE A 255 11.72 8.35 11.68
CA PHE A 255 10.34 7.95 11.85
C PHE A 255 10.19 6.87 12.93
N ARG A 256 9.07 6.91 13.62
CA ARG A 256 8.61 5.84 14.48
C ARG A 256 7.21 5.41 14.06
N SER A 257 7.00 4.10 13.89
CA SER A 257 5.72 3.47 13.61
C SER A 257 5.43 2.41 14.66
N GLU A 258 4.24 2.42 15.25
CA GLU A 258 3.84 1.49 16.30
C GLU A 258 2.45 0.96 16.06
N PHE A 259 2.27 -0.32 16.38
CA PHE A 259 1.00 -1.02 16.37
C PHE A 259 0.80 -1.79 17.65
N ALA A 260 -0.36 -1.68 18.27
CA ALA A 260 -0.73 -2.44 19.44
C ALA A 260 -2.13 -3.00 19.29
N SER A 261 -2.29 -4.31 19.55
CA SER A 261 -3.59 -4.99 19.56
C SER A 261 -3.82 -5.63 20.91
N PRO A 262 -4.47 -4.92 21.86
CA PRO A 262 -4.72 -5.44 23.21
C PRO A 262 -5.83 -6.50 23.25
N LYS A 263 -6.65 -6.59 22.21
CA LYS A 263 -7.79 -7.50 22.14
C LYS A 263 -8.01 -7.98 20.71
N ASN A 264 -7.98 -9.29 20.55
CA ASN A 264 -8.02 -9.90 19.24
C ASN A 264 -8.80 -11.23 19.30
N ALA A 265 -9.97 -11.25 18.67
CA ALA A 265 -10.83 -12.43 18.57
C ALA A 265 -11.41 -12.49 17.15
N PHE A 266 -11.05 -13.54 16.40
CA PHE A 266 -11.53 -13.76 15.04
C PHE A 266 -12.39 -15.02 14.98
N PRO A 267 -13.70 -14.90 14.72
CA PRO A 267 -14.56 -16.05 14.47
C PRO A 267 -14.28 -16.63 13.08
N GLN A 268 -14.36 -17.95 12.98
CA GLN A 268 -14.32 -18.68 11.72
C GLN A 268 -15.32 -19.84 11.75
N LEU A 269 -15.96 -20.12 10.64
CA LEU A 269 -16.79 -21.30 10.45
C LEU A 269 -15.92 -22.36 9.74
N ALA A 270 -15.38 -23.30 10.53
CA ALA A 270 -14.45 -24.32 10.08
C ALA A 270 -15.17 -25.59 9.64
N GLY A 271 -14.57 -26.34 8.68
CA GLY A 271 -15.12 -27.59 8.20
C GLY A 271 -16.48 -27.45 7.52
N LEU A 272 -16.73 -26.28 6.92
CA LEU A 272 -18.02 -25.95 6.29
C LEU A 272 -18.34 -26.92 5.16
N ASP A 273 -19.48 -27.61 5.26
CA ASP A 273 -19.97 -28.50 4.23
C ASP A 273 -20.79 -27.76 3.15
N ARG A 274 -21.19 -28.49 2.09
CA ARG A 274 -21.99 -27.91 0.98
C ARG A 274 -23.41 -27.51 1.39
N THR A 275 -23.91 -27.95 2.56
CA THR A 275 -25.21 -27.55 3.10
C THR A 275 -25.14 -26.28 3.94
N GLY A 276 -23.92 -25.79 4.20
CA GLY A 276 -23.69 -24.60 5.02
C GLY A 276 -23.52 -24.89 6.51
N ARG A 277 -23.22 -26.12 6.89
CA ARG A 277 -22.96 -26.55 8.27
C ARG A 277 -21.46 -26.66 8.52
N GLY A 278 -21.03 -26.21 9.68
CA GLY A 278 -19.63 -26.27 10.12
C GLY A 278 -19.52 -26.10 11.63
N GLU A 279 -18.30 -25.98 12.11
CA GLU A 279 -17.97 -25.72 13.52
C GLU A 279 -17.58 -24.26 13.70
N LEU A 280 -18.30 -23.53 14.56
CA LEU A 280 -17.91 -22.19 14.93
C LEU A 280 -16.68 -22.27 15.82
N GLN A 281 -15.60 -21.71 15.36
CA GLN A 281 -14.34 -21.58 16.07
C GLN A 281 -14.02 -20.11 16.26
N VAL A 282 -13.47 -19.74 17.40
CA VAL A 282 -12.98 -18.39 17.63
C VAL A 282 -11.49 -18.45 17.93
N LYS A 283 -10.71 -17.83 17.06
CA LYS A 283 -9.26 -17.68 17.21
C LYS A 283 -8.97 -16.48 18.09
N LEU A 284 -8.46 -16.74 19.27
CA LEU A 284 -8.10 -15.76 20.28
C LEU A 284 -6.59 -15.56 20.31
N SER A 285 -6.12 -14.32 20.19
CA SER A 285 -4.70 -14.00 20.29
C SER A 285 -4.42 -13.17 21.53
N PRO A 286 -3.25 -13.34 22.17
CA PRO A 286 -2.85 -12.48 23.29
C PRO A 286 -2.62 -11.05 22.80
N ALA A 287 -2.54 -10.12 23.75
CA ALA A 287 -2.15 -8.75 23.43
C ALA A 287 -0.80 -8.72 22.70
N SER A 288 -0.73 -7.93 21.63
CA SER A 288 0.47 -7.80 20.83
C SER A 288 0.92 -6.34 20.69
N TYR A 289 2.20 -6.15 20.49
CA TYR A 289 2.84 -4.87 20.23
C TYR A 289 3.94 -5.04 19.19
N LEU A 290 3.94 -4.18 18.19
CA LEU A 290 4.98 -4.06 17.17
C LEU A 290 5.43 -2.60 17.13
N GLY A 291 6.72 -2.37 16.96
CA GLY A 291 7.23 -1.01 16.86
C GLY A 291 8.52 -0.96 16.05
N SER A 292 8.63 0.00 15.15
CA SER A 292 9.81 0.23 14.33
C SER A 292 10.26 1.68 14.40
N THR A 293 11.53 1.90 14.68
CA THR A 293 12.22 3.17 14.43
C THR A 293 13.02 3.03 13.16
N SER A 294 12.74 3.86 12.16
CA SER A 294 13.37 3.78 10.85
C SER A 294 13.74 5.15 10.32
N GLY A 295 14.57 5.19 9.30
CA GLY A 295 14.89 6.44 8.64
C GLY A 295 15.99 6.33 7.60
N GLU A 296 16.24 7.45 6.95
CA GLU A 296 17.26 7.60 5.93
C GLU A 296 17.88 9.01 5.98
N PHE A 297 19.20 9.06 5.99
CA PHE A 297 19.95 10.26 5.62
C PHE A 297 20.45 10.10 4.19
N ARG A 298 20.15 11.08 3.33
CA ARG A 298 20.57 11.11 1.94
C ARG A 298 21.27 12.41 1.62
N LEU A 299 22.50 12.31 1.11
CA LEU A 299 23.28 13.42 0.64
C LEU A 299 23.47 13.30 -0.88
N GLU A 300 23.10 14.34 -1.60
CA GLU A 300 23.18 14.41 -3.06
C GLU A 300 24.05 15.57 -3.49
N LYS A 301 24.92 15.33 -4.46
CA LYS A 301 25.71 16.36 -5.14
C LYS A 301 25.41 16.34 -6.62
N THR A 302 24.87 17.44 -7.14
CA THR A 302 24.61 17.61 -8.56
C THR A 302 25.76 18.42 -9.20
N PHE A 303 26.26 17.98 -10.34
CA PHE A 303 27.31 18.64 -11.10
C PHE A 303 27.10 18.43 -12.60
N GLY A 304 27.80 19.25 -13.41
CA GLY A 304 27.68 19.23 -14.86
C GLY A 304 27.01 20.50 -15.42
N ALA A 305 26.89 20.57 -16.72
CA ALA A 305 26.27 21.67 -17.45
C ALA A 305 24.96 21.24 -18.11
N SER A 306 24.25 22.18 -18.72
CA SER A 306 22.90 22.02 -19.30
C SER A 306 22.66 20.79 -20.21
N LYS A 307 23.75 20.26 -20.82
CA LYS A 307 23.69 19.09 -21.71
C LYS A 307 24.00 17.77 -21.02
N PHE A 308 24.70 17.80 -19.88
CA PHE A 308 25.13 16.61 -19.17
C PHE A 308 25.10 16.90 -17.67
N VAL A 309 24.06 16.42 -17.01
CA VAL A 309 23.85 16.58 -15.57
C VAL A 309 24.12 15.25 -14.90
N GLN A 310 24.91 15.30 -13.83
CA GLN A 310 25.27 14.13 -13.02
C GLN A 310 24.90 14.38 -11.57
N ARG A 311 24.57 13.30 -10.86
CA ARG A 311 24.29 13.34 -9.43
C ARG A 311 24.96 12.15 -8.75
N LEU A 312 25.74 12.43 -7.72
CA LEU A 312 26.24 11.44 -6.77
C LEU A 312 25.33 11.44 -5.55
N ILE A 313 25.06 10.26 -5.04
CA ILE A 313 24.12 10.04 -3.94
C ILE A 313 24.78 9.13 -2.92
N LEU A 314 24.82 9.58 -1.66
CA LEU A 314 25.12 8.77 -0.50
C LEU A 314 23.82 8.57 0.29
N SER A 315 23.49 7.32 0.61
CA SER A 315 22.35 6.98 1.46
C SER A 315 22.80 6.16 2.66
N LEU A 316 22.39 6.57 3.84
CA LEU A 316 22.49 5.83 5.09
C LEU A 316 21.07 5.61 5.60
N ARG A 317 20.59 4.37 5.61
CA ARG A 317 19.24 4.03 6.07
C ARG A 317 19.27 2.85 7.03
N GLY A 318 18.22 2.71 7.82
CA GLY A 318 18.10 1.56 8.69
C GLY A 318 16.80 1.56 9.47
N ARG A 319 16.61 0.45 10.21
CA ARG A 319 15.52 0.26 11.15
C ARG A 319 15.97 -0.51 12.38
N ASN A 320 15.27 -0.24 13.48
CA ASN A 320 15.25 -1.06 14.68
C ASN A 320 13.79 -1.42 14.95
N TRP A 321 13.47 -2.69 14.73
CA TRP A 321 12.12 -3.23 14.86
C TRP A 321 12.02 -4.15 16.06
N ASN A 322 10.92 -4.05 16.82
CA ASN A 322 10.65 -4.87 17.98
C ASN A 322 9.20 -5.36 17.97
N GLY A 323 9.00 -6.66 18.16
CA GLY A 323 7.70 -7.29 18.27
C GLY A 323 7.56 -8.08 19.58
N ARG A 324 6.37 -7.96 20.19
CA ARG A 324 5.91 -8.83 21.28
C ARG A 324 4.53 -9.33 20.91
N TYR A 325 4.39 -10.60 20.61
CA TYR A 325 3.15 -11.23 20.17
C TYR A 325 3.15 -12.71 20.60
N GLY A 326 2.04 -13.39 20.45
CA GLY A 326 1.96 -14.79 20.87
C GLY A 326 1.10 -15.63 19.94
N ASN A 327 1.22 -16.94 20.10
CA ASN A 327 0.41 -17.89 19.37
C ASN A 327 -1.05 -17.78 19.77
N SER A 328 -1.94 -17.87 18.78
CA SER A 328 -3.37 -17.88 19.00
C SER A 328 -3.83 -19.19 19.60
N VAL A 329 -4.92 -19.16 20.37
CA VAL A 329 -5.65 -20.32 20.85
C VAL A 329 -7.00 -20.34 20.15
N THR A 330 -7.37 -21.49 19.58
CA THR A 330 -8.69 -21.69 18.98
C THR A 330 -9.62 -22.25 20.04
N ALA A 331 -10.76 -21.57 20.24
CA ALA A 331 -11.85 -22.04 21.08
C ALA A 331 -12.97 -22.55 20.20
N ASP A 332 -13.40 -23.80 20.42
CA ASP A 332 -14.56 -24.38 19.75
C ASP A 332 -15.84 -23.86 20.44
N ALA A 333 -16.76 -23.34 19.63
CA ALA A 333 -18.03 -22.79 20.08
C ALA A 333 -19.24 -23.71 19.68
N GLY A 334 -18.96 -24.83 19.01
CA GLY A 334 -19.91 -25.85 18.63
C GLY A 334 -20.43 -25.72 17.19
N PRO A 335 -21.30 -26.66 16.78
CA PRO A 335 -21.84 -26.70 15.43
C PRO A 335 -22.72 -25.49 15.14
N GLN A 336 -22.57 -24.94 13.95
CA GLN A 336 -23.31 -23.79 13.46
C GLN A 336 -23.66 -23.96 11.99
N GLU A 337 -24.81 -23.48 11.59
CA GLU A 337 -25.18 -23.31 10.18
C GLU A 337 -24.92 -21.85 9.76
N ILE A 338 -24.49 -21.65 8.52
CA ILE A 338 -24.59 -20.35 7.86
C ILE A 338 -26.04 -19.87 8.01
N ASN A 339 -26.28 -18.64 8.41
CA ASN A 339 -27.59 -18.03 8.69
C ASN A 339 -28.17 -18.28 10.08
N GLN A 340 -27.51 -19.02 10.93
CA GLN A 340 -27.93 -19.15 12.32
C GLN A 340 -27.01 -18.34 13.22
N HIS A 341 -27.62 -17.59 14.13
CA HIS A 341 -26.88 -16.93 15.20
C HIS A 341 -27.01 -17.77 16.47
N ILE A 342 -25.88 -18.23 16.99
CA ILE A 342 -25.82 -18.94 18.26
C ILE A 342 -25.18 -18.07 19.34
N THR A 343 -25.75 -18.08 20.53
CA THR A 343 -25.18 -17.41 21.70
C THR A 343 -24.26 -18.39 22.40
N VAL A 344 -22.95 -18.08 22.38
CA VAL A 344 -21.95 -18.90 23.08
C VAL A 344 -21.27 -18.06 24.17
N PRO A 345 -20.96 -18.63 25.34
CA PRO A 345 -20.25 -17.93 26.39
C PRO A 345 -18.81 -17.67 25.97
N LYS A 346 -18.26 -16.56 26.42
CA LYS A 346 -16.85 -16.26 26.18
C LYS A 346 -15.97 -17.23 26.96
N PRO A 347 -15.04 -17.96 26.29
CA PRO A 347 -14.16 -18.91 26.96
C PRO A 347 -13.13 -18.18 27.82
N VAL A 348 -12.70 -18.86 28.90
CA VAL A 348 -11.54 -18.43 29.70
C VAL A 348 -10.31 -19.07 29.08
N ILE A 349 -9.40 -18.23 28.58
CA ILE A 349 -8.19 -18.70 27.87
C ILE A 349 -6.95 -18.25 28.64
N THR A 350 -6.01 -19.17 28.80
CA THR A 350 -4.64 -18.87 29.25
C THR A 350 -3.70 -18.97 28.07
N PHE A 351 -3.01 -17.87 27.75
CA PHE A 351 -2.05 -17.84 26.67
C PHE A 351 -0.67 -18.30 27.14
N ALA A 352 0.08 -18.91 26.22
CA ALA A 352 1.51 -19.13 26.42
C ALA A 352 2.27 -17.79 26.52
N PRO A 353 3.50 -17.77 27.06
CA PRO A 353 4.36 -16.60 27.04
C PRO A 353 4.53 -16.03 25.64
N LEU A 354 4.77 -14.73 25.56
CA LEU A 354 4.91 -14.04 24.27
C LEU A 354 6.24 -14.39 23.59
N ILE A 355 6.24 -14.33 22.30
CA ILE A 355 7.42 -14.31 21.44
C ILE A 355 7.98 -12.89 21.50
N HIS A 356 9.30 -12.76 21.65
CA HIS A 356 10.01 -11.50 21.53
C HIS A 356 10.88 -11.57 20.27
N ASP A 357 10.59 -10.70 19.35
CA ASP A 357 11.26 -10.63 18.05
C ASP A 357 11.92 -9.25 17.90
N HIS A 358 13.17 -9.24 17.48
CA HIS A 358 13.97 -8.03 17.32
C HIS A 358 14.76 -8.07 16.04
N VAL A 359 14.73 -6.97 15.28
CA VAL A 359 15.47 -6.82 14.03
C VAL A 359 16.23 -5.49 14.04
N ASP A 360 17.54 -5.59 13.84
CA ASP A 360 18.40 -4.46 13.53
C ASP A 360 18.83 -4.54 12.06
N GLU A 361 18.56 -3.50 11.31
CA GLU A 361 18.92 -3.44 9.90
C GLU A 361 19.53 -2.09 9.57
N SER A 362 20.67 -2.08 8.89
CA SER A 362 21.36 -0.88 8.43
C SER A 362 21.91 -1.05 7.03
N TRP A 363 21.90 0.03 6.26
CA TRP A 363 22.29 0.05 4.87
C TRP A 363 23.16 1.26 4.58
N ILE A 364 24.24 1.05 3.85
CA ILE A 364 25.00 2.13 3.21
C ILE A 364 24.89 1.96 1.71
N GLY A 365 24.52 3.02 1.01
CA GLY A 365 24.31 3.03 -0.44
C GLY A 365 25.08 4.15 -1.13
N LEU A 366 25.67 3.82 -2.27
CA LEU A 366 26.26 4.77 -3.20
C LEU A 366 25.50 4.70 -4.52
N GLY A 367 25.00 5.84 -4.97
CA GLY A 367 24.24 5.99 -6.21
C GLY A 367 24.90 6.98 -7.15
N TYR A 368 24.78 6.70 -8.43
CA TYR A 368 25.15 7.61 -9.50
C TYR A 368 24.00 7.72 -10.48
N GLN A 369 23.56 8.95 -10.75
CA GLN A 369 22.56 9.26 -11.76
C GLN A 369 23.15 10.20 -12.78
N MET A 370 22.82 9.98 -14.05
CA MET A 370 23.16 10.91 -15.11
C MET A 370 21.99 11.16 -16.04
N ALA A 371 21.94 12.37 -16.58
CA ALA A 371 21.06 12.76 -17.68
C ALA A 371 21.89 13.44 -18.77
N TRP A 372 21.86 12.86 -19.97
CA TRP A 372 22.50 13.42 -21.14
C TRP A 372 21.44 14.03 -22.06
N GLN A 373 21.37 15.38 -22.03
CA GLN A 373 20.33 16.13 -22.73
C GLN A 373 18.93 15.56 -22.41
N ASN A 374 18.05 15.54 -23.42
CA ASN A 374 16.76 14.81 -23.34
C ASN A 374 16.87 13.43 -24.01
N ARG A 375 18.06 12.80 -24.08
CA ARG A 375 18.27 11.55 -24.84
C ARG A 375 18.44 10.33 -23.97
N LEU A 376 19.19 10.43 -22.89
CA LEU A 376 19.55 9.28 -22.05
C LEU A 376 19.53 9.68 -20.58
N GLN A 377 18.89 8.86 -19.77
CA GLN A 377 19.00 8.90 -18.31
C GLN A 377 19.48 7.53 -17.84
N MET A 378 20.37 7.51 -16.86
CA MET A 378 20.86 6.28 -16.26
C MET A 378 20.96 6.47 -14.75
N SER A 379 20.64 5.41 -14.00
CA SER A 379 20.82 5.33 -12.56
C SER A 379 21.51 4.02 -12.22
N LEU A 380 22.58 4.10 -11.42
CA LEU A 380 23.31 2.95 -10.89
C LEU A 380 23.37 3.09 -9.38
N GLY A 381 23.17 2.01 -8.68
CA GLY A 381 23.24 1.97 -7.22
C GLY A 381 23.86 0.68 -6.71
N VAL A 382 24.65 0.80 -5.67
CA VAL A 382 25.17 -0.32 -4.89
C VAL A 382 24.89 -0.06 -3.42
N GLN A 383 24.38 -1.07 -2.73
CA GLN A 383 24.09 -0.99 -1.30
C GLN A 383 24.73 -2.18 -0.57
N LYS A 384 25.26 -1.92 0.62
CA LYS A 384 25.67 -2.95 1.58
C LYS A 384 24.66 -2.95 2.71
N ALA A 385 23.93 -4.06 2.86
CA ALA A 385 23.05 -4.29 3.99
C ALA A 385 23.81 -4.97 5.14
N ARG A 386 23.36 -4.72 6.37
CA ARG A 386 23.62 -5.51 7.56
C ARG A 386 22.29 -5.78 8.22
N TYR A 387 21.97 -7.04 8.38
CA TYR A 387 20.72 -7.54 8.97
C TYR A 387 21.07 -8.44 10.14
N HIS A 388 20.46 -8.19 11.28
CA HIS A 388 20.52 -9.04 12.47
C HIS A 388 19.10 -9.24 13.00
N LYS A 389 18.69 -10.48 13.21
CA LYS A 389 17.40 -10.84 13.80
C LYS A 389 17.64 -11.76 14.99
N ARG A 390 16.95 -11.46 16.11
CA ARG A 390 16.92 -12.31 17.30
C ARG A 390 15.47 -12.55 17.71
N THR A 391 15.08 -13.83 17.73
CA THR A 391 13.73 -14.27 18.13
C THR A 391 13.86 -15.14 19.39
N VAL A 392 13.09 -14.81 20.44
CA VAL A 392 12.97 -15.63 21.64
C VAL A 392 11.60 -16.27 21.65
N ALA A 393 11.56 -17.61 21.54
CA ALA A 393 10.33 -18.38 21.54
C ALA A 393 9.67 -18.45 22.93
N PRO A 394 8.40 -18.85 23.05
CA PRO A 394 7.67 -18.97 24.32
C PRO A 394 8.36 -19.87 25.37
N GLY A 395 9.14 -20.86 24.94
CA GLY A 395 9.93 -21.75 25.80
C GLY A 395 11.29 -21.21 26.24
N GLY A 396 11.64 -19.96 25.91
CA GLY A 396 12.91 -19.32 26.23
C GLY A 396 14.07 -19.63 25.27
N GLY A 397 13.87 -20.50 24.27
CA GLY A 397 14.85 -20.73 23.20
C GLY A 397 15.04 -19.51 22.32
N ALA A 398 16.29 -19.12 22.06
CA ALA A 398 16.60 -17.99 21.18
C ALA A 398 17.18 -18.46 19.86
N THR A 399 16.75 -17.82 18.76
CA THR A 399 17.32 -17.99 17.42
C THR A 399 17.91 -16.66 16.98
N GLU A 400 19.13 -16.69 16.45
CA GLU A 400 19.80 -15.50 15.91
C GLU A 400 20.23 -15.74 14.48
N LEU A 401 19.96 -14.75 13.62
CA LEU A 401 20.30 -14.80 12.20
C LEU A 401 21.00 -13.50 11.81
N ASN A 402 22.00 -13.64 10.95
CA ASN A 402 22.77 -12.53 10.39
C ASN A 402 22.85 -12.66 8.88
N ALA A 403 22.76 -11.54 8.19
CA ALA A 403 23.01 -11.46 6.77
C ALA A 403 23.67 -10.12 6.42
N ALA A 404 24.53 -10.15 5.40
CA ALA A 404 25.21 -8.93 4.97
C ALA A 404 25.43 -8.92 3.44
N PRO A 405 24.35 -8.95 2.63
CA PRO A 405 24.48 -9.00 1.18
C PRO A 405 24.91 -7.63 0.60
N TRP A 406 25.54 -7.69 -0.57
CA TRP A 406 25.62 -6.60 -1.50
C TRP A 406 24.41 -6.63 -2.43
N LEU A 407 23.78 -5.49 -2.66
CA LEU A 407 22.60 -5.36 -3.50
C LEU A 407 22.87 -4.33 -4.60
N LEU A 408 22.53 -4.71 -5.81
CA LEU A 408 22.77 -3.92 -7.00
C LEU A 408 21.48 -3.42 -7.59
N THR A 409 21.47 -2.19 -8.05
CA THR A 409 20.39 -1.59 -8.82
C THR A 409 20.95 -0.89 -10.05
N GLY A 410 20.24 -0.98 -11.15
CA GLY A 410 20.60 -0.28 -12.36
C GLY A 410 19.39 -0.02 -13.24
N SER A 411 19.27 1.18 -13.81
CA SER A 411 18.24 1.50 -14.77
C SER A 411 18.76 2.44 -15.85
N ALA A 412 18.18 2.34 -17.02
CA ALA A 412 18.44 3.24 -18.13
C ALA A 412 17.14 3.56 -18.87
N THR A 413 17.05 4.79 -19.34
CA THR A 413 15.93 5.28 -20.14
C THR A 413 16.48 6.07 -21.31
N ALA A 414 16.07 5.73 -22.54
CA ALA A 414 16.48 6.42 -23.75
C ALA A 414 15.28 6.96 -24.52
N ASN A 415 15.31 8.25 -24.87
CA ASN A 415 14.34 8.87 -25.75
C ASN A 415 14.73 8.59 -27.21
N LEU A 416 13.96 7.74 -27.90
CA LEU A 416 14.14 7.46 -29.32
C LEU A 416 13.63 8.61 -30.17
N THR A 417 12.53 9.23 -29.71
CA THR A 417 11.94 10.45 -30.26
C THR A 417 11.48 11.36 -29.11
N ASP A 418 10.89 12.50 -29.41
CA ASP A 418 10.29 13.38 -28.39
C ASP A 418 9.06 12.75 -27.72
N SER A 419 8.45 11.77 -28.38
CA SER A 419 7.24 11.07 -27.90
C SER A 419 7.48 9.64 -27.43
N VAL A 420 8.56 8.99 -27.87
CA VAL A 420 8.84 7.57 -27.56
C VAL A 420 10.10 7.41 -26.74
N GLN A 421 9.96 6.76 -25.60
CA GLN A 421 11.01 6.47 -24.65
C GLN A 421 11.06 4.97 -24.38
N ILE A 422 12.24 4.36 -24.45
CA ILE A 422 12.48 2.98 -24.01
C ILE A 422 13.19 2.97 -22.67
N PHE A 423 12.96 1.96 -21.87
CA PHE A 423 13.59 1.80 -20.57
C PHE A 423 13.88 0.35 -20.22
N GLY A 424 14.80 0.16 -19.27
CA GLY A 424 15.08 -1.12 -18.65
C GLY A 424 15.67 -0.95 -17.27
N SER A 425 15.44 -1.91 -16.39
CA SER A 425 15.96 -1.91 -15.03
C SER A 425 16.27 -3.30 -14.50
N TYR A 426 17.20 -3.34 -13.54
CA TYR A 426 17.51 -4.49 -12.71
C TYR A 426 17.62 -4.06 -11.25
N THR A 427 16.95 -4.78 -10.36
CA THR A 427 16.89 -4.41 -8.94
C THR A 427 17.02 -5.65 -8.06
N GLN A 428 17.81 -5.53 -6.99
CA GLN A 428 17.91 -6.51 -5.92
C GLN A 428 17.45 -5.89 -4.60
N GLY A 429 16.79 -6.68 -3.76
CA GLY A 429 16.37 -6.31 -2.41
C GLY A 429 16.58 -7.42 -1.41
N LEU A 430 16.75 -7.07 -0.15
CA LEU A 430 16.73 -8.01 0.98
C LEU A 430 15.31 -8.10 1.51
N GLU A 431 14.80 -9.30 1.68
CA GLU A 431 13.45 -9.59 2.19
C GLU A 431 13.53 -10.40 3.48
N GLU A 432 12.79 -9.99 4.48
CA GLU A 432 12.64 -10.72 5.73
C GLU A 432 11.54 -11.79 5.60
N ASN A 433 11.81 -13.02 6.07
CA ASN A 433 10.88 -14.16 5.98
C ASN A 433 10.13 -14.47 7.28
N GLY A 434 10.23 -13.61 8.30
CA GLY A 434 9.52 -13.77 9.56
C GLY A 434 10.02 -14.94 10.43
N ILE A 435 9.08 -15.71 10.98
CA ILE A 435 9.32 -16.89 11.83
C ILE A 435 8.53 -18.09 11.32
N ALA A 436 8.98 -19.29 11.62
CA ALA A 436 8.24 -20.51 11.31
C ALA A 436 6.92 -20.57 12.09
N PRO A 437 5.81 -21.05 11.48
CA PRO A 437 4.53 -21.16 12.16
C PRO A 437 4.60 -22.13 13.35
N SER A 438 3.77 -21.91 14.37
CA SER A 438 3.83 -22.64 15.64
C SER A 438 3.56 -24.14 15.54
N ASN A 439 2.91 -24.59 14.48
CA ASN A 439 2.64 -26.01 14.18
C ASN A 439 3.79 -26.72 13.45
N ALA A 440 4.87 -26.02 13.13
CA ALA A 440 6.07 -26.62 12.56
C ALA A 440 6.96 -27.26 13.64
N VAL A 441 7.78 -28.23 13.27
CA VAL A 441 8.84 -28.80 14.14
C VAL A 441 9.81 -27.72 14.62
N ASN A 442 10.15 -26.76 13.73
CA ASN A 442 10.95 -25.58 14.03
C ASN A 442 10.07 -24.35 14.37
N GLY A 443 8.89 -24.57 14.92
CA GLY A 443 7.93 -23.52 15.22
C GLY A 443 8.51 -22.39 16.06
N ASN A 444 8.14 -21.15 15.72
CA ASN A 444 8.60 -19.90 16.34
C ASN A 444 10.11 -19.61 16.18
N GLN A 445 10.83 -20.34 15.34
CA GLN A 445 12.21 -20.01 15.00
C GLN A 445 12.27 -18.99 13.87
N ALA A 446 13.25 -18.09 13.92
CA ALA A 446 13.51 -17.12 12.87
C ALA A 446 13.89 -17.81 11.56
N LEU A 447 13.39 -17.31 10.44
CA LEU A 447 13.72 -17.77 9.09
C LEU A 447 14.79 -16.87 8.47
N PRO A 448 15.71 -17.43 7.66
CA PRO A 448 16.76 -16.64 7.02
C PRO A 448 16.18 -15.60 6.08
N SER A 449 16.76 -14.40 6.07
CA SER A 449 16.44 -13.39 5.07
C SER A 449 16.91 -13.82 3.69
N THR A 450 16.20 -13.41 2.65
CA THR A 450 16.46 -13.81 1.26
C THR A 450 16.66 -12.61 0.34
N THR A 451 17.26 -12.83 -0.82
CA THR A 451 17.45 -11.80 -1.83
C THR A 451 16.42 -11.95 -2.94
N THR A 452 15.56 -10.96 -3.07
CA THR A 452 14.58 -10.84 -4.15
C THR A 452 15.21 -10.14 -5.34
N ARG A 453 14.82 -10.51 -6.57
CA ARG A 453 15.34 -9.94 -7.83
C ARG A 453 14.20 -9.59 -8.75
N GLN A 454 14.38 -8.45 -9.45
CA GLN A 454 13.41 -7.96 -10.43
C GLN A 454 14.14 -7.43 -11.66
N LYS A 455 13.56 -7.69 -12.83
CA LYS A 455 13.94 -7.11 -14.10
C LYS A 455 12.70 -6.49 -14.72
N ASP A 456 12.86 -5.30 -15.31
CA ASP A 456 11.81 -4.59 -16.02
C ASP A 456 12.36 -4.08 -17.35
N GLY A 457 11.48 -3.96 -18.34
CA GLY A 457 11.82 -3.30 -19.59
C GLY A 457 10.59 -2.97 -20.39
N GLY A 458 10.62 -1.82 -21.06
CA GLY A 458 9.42 -1.40 -21.75
C GLY A 458 9.55 -0.11 -22.53
N VAL A 459 8.38 0.42 -22.90
CA VAL A 459 8.22 1.63 -23.70
C VAL A 459 7.22 2.56 -23.05
N ARG A 460 7.56 3.85 -22.98
CA ARG A 460 6.61 4.92 -22.69
C ARG A 460 6.38 5.70 -23.98
N TRP A 461 5.12 5.86 -24.35
CA TRP A 461 4.71 6.62 -25.52
C TRP A 461 3.77 7.76 -25.14
N LYS A 462 4.17 8.99 -25.40
CA LYS A 462 3.31 10.18 -25.29
C LYS A 462 2.40 10.22 -26.52
N LEU A 463 1.20 9.67 -26.39
CA LEU A 463 0.21 9.60 -27.46
C LEU A 463 -0.40 10.96 -27.79
N LEU A 464 -0.65 11.76 -26.74
CA LEU A 464 -1.21 13.10 -26.81
C LEU A 464 -0.39 14.04 -25.91
N PRO A 465 -0.50 15.37 -26.09
CA PRO A 465 0.22 16.34 -25.23
C PRO A 465 -0.02 16.15 -23.72
N GLY A 466 -1.19 15.63 -23.34
CA GLY A 466 -1.59 15.39 -21.95
C GLY A 466 -1.75 13.93 -21.57
N ALA A 467 -1.45 12.95 -22.47
CA ALA A 467 -1.67 11.54 -22.18
C ALA A 467 -0.52 10.64 -22.64
N SER A 468 -0.21 9.63 -21.83
CA SER A 468 0.86 8.67 -22.09
C SER A 468 0.43 7.23 -21.90
N LEU A 469 1.02 6.34 -22.71
CA LEU A 469 0.91 4.89 -22.59
C LEU A 469 2.27 4.33 -22.16
N VAL A 470 2.28 3.49 -21.15
CA VAL A 470 3.42 2.67 -20.75
C VAL A 470 3.09 1.22 -21.01
N VAL A 471 4.02 0.52 -21.63
CA VAL A 471 4.02 -0.95 -21.77
C VAL A 471 5.28 -1.44 -21.11
N ASP A 472 5.15 -2.27 -20.08
CA ASP A 472 6.26 -2.81 -19.29
C ASP A 472 6.19 -4.34 -19.27
N VAL A 473 7.31 -5.00 -19.39
CA VAL A 473 7.48 -6.44 -19.16
C VAL A 473 8.34 -6.62 -17.92
N PHE A 474 7.92 -7.51 -17.03
CA PHE A 474 8.61 -7.73 -15.78
C PHE A 474 8.87 -9.22 -15.50
N ASP A 475 9.93 -9.48 -14.72
CA ASP A 475 10.30 -10.78 -14.17
C ASP A 475 10.72 -10.57 -12.72
N LEU A 476 9.91 -11.06 -11.78
CA LEU A 476 10.11 -10.94 -10.35
C LEU A 476 10.19 -12.33 -9.72
N LYS A 477 11.24 -12.56 -8.94
CA LYS A 477 11.54 -13.87 -8.33
C LYS A 477 11.92 -13.73 -6.87
N LYS A 478 11.30 -14.56 -6.00
CA LYS A 478 11.64 -14.72 -4.59
C LYS A 478 11.59 -16.18 -4.15
N PHE A 479 12.06 -16.46 -2.95
CA PHE A 479 12.01 -17.80 -2.38
C PHE A 479 10.62 -18.15 -1.85
N TYR A 480 10.28 -19.43 -1.92
CA TYR A 480 9.02 -19.98 -1.44
C TYR A 480 9.26 -20.87 -0.22
N PHE A 481 8.61 -20.52 0.90
CA PHE A 481 8.69 -21.25 2.16
C PHE A 481 7.38 -21.98 2.43
N ASN A 482 7.45 -23.23 2.88
CA ASN A 482 6.30 -24.00 3.34
C ASN A 482 6.75 -25.13 4.27
N LEU A 483 5.77 -25.86 4.85
CA LEU A 483 6.01 -27.09 5.59
C LEU A 483 6.42 -28.20 4.63
N ASP A 484 7.53 -28.88 4.93
CA ASP A 484 7.92 -30.09 4.22
C ASP A 484 7.21 -31.35 4.80
N PRO A 485 7.34 -32.55 4.19
CA PRO A 485 6.70 -33.77 4.69
C PRO A 485 7.10 -34.17 6.10
N THR A 486 8.20 -33.62 6.62
CA THR A 486 8.64 -33.84 8.01
C THR A 486 8.14 -32.76 8.96
N HIS A 487 7.21 -31.89 8.51
CA HIS A 487 6.67 -30.73 9.22
C HIS A 487 7.71 -29.67 9.62
N VAL A 488 8.85 -29.60 8.94
CA VAL A 488 9.80 -28.49 9.08
C VAL A 488 9.42 -27.38 8.10
N TYR A 489 9.25 -26.15 8.59
CA TYR A 489 8.98 -24.99 7.76
C TYR A 489 10.28 -24.42 7.23
N ARG A 490 10.50 -24.52 5.93
CA ARG A 490 11.74 -24.15 5.26
C ARG A 490 11.53 -23.70 3.82
N GLU A 491 12.59 -23.25 3.19
CA GLU A 491 12.61 -23.00 1.75
C GLU A 491 12.38 -24.31 0.97
N LEU A 492 11.38 -24.32 0.09
CA LEU A 492 11.02 -25.45 -0.77
C LEU A 492 11.05 -25.11 -2.26
N GLY A 493 11.53 -23.93 -2.61
CA GLY A 493 11.62 -23.54 -4.00
C GLY A 493 11.52 -22.03 -4.21
N THR A 494 10.94 -21.65 -5.33
CA THR A 494 10.81 -20.24 -5.71
C THR A 494 9.40 -19.92 -6.16
N LEU A 495 8.99 -18.69 -5.87
CA LEU A 495 7.82 -18.05 -6.43
C LEU A 495 8.30 -17.03 -7.47
N GLU A 496 7.89 -17.21 -8.70
CA GLU A 496 8.23 -16.35 -9.84
C GLU A 496 6.97 -15.75 -10.42
N ASN A 497 6.98 -14.46 -10.72
CA ASN A 497 5.89 -13.79 -11.43
C ASN A 497 6.46 -13.02 -12.62
N LYS A 498 6.07 -13.44 -13.81
CA LYS A 498 6.41 -12.79 -15.08
C LYS A 498 5.14 -12.21 -15.69
N GLY A 499 5.27 -11.05 -16.31
CA GLY A 499 4.07 -10.47 -16.90
C GLY A 499 4.33 -9.24 -17.75
N VAL A 500 3.20 -8.75 -18.28
CA VAL A 500 3.10 -7.51 -19.03
C VAL A 500 2.16 -6.56 -18.28
N GLU A 501 2.58 -5.32 -18.13
CA GLU A 501 1.78 -4.24 -17.58
C GLU A 501 1.49 -3.20 -18.68
N LEU A 502 0.26 -2.72 -18.69
CA LEU A 502 -0.18 -1.60 -19.52
C LEU A 502 -0.68 -0.50 -18.59
N SER A 503 -0.24 0.72 -18.82
CA SER A 503 -0.71 1.89 -18.06
C SER A 503 -0.92 3.04 -19.03
N PHE A 504 -2.17 3.44 -19.22
CA PHE A 504 -2.56 4.65 -19.92
C PHE A 504 -3.11 5.65 -18.92
N SER A 505 -2.64 6.88 -18.98
CA SER A 505 -3.15 7.95 -18.11
C SER A 505 -3.05 9.29 -18.79
N GLY A 506 -4.06 10.14 -18.57
CA GLY A 506 -4.00 11.52 -18.95
C GLY A 506 -5.28 12.11 -19.52
N ASN A 507 -5.13 13.35 -19.96
CA ASN A 507 -6.20 14.16 -20.53
C ASN A 507 -6.30 13.87 -22.05
N VAL A 508 -7.37 13.18 -22.47
CA VAL A 508 -7.57 12.75 -23.86
C VAL A 508 -8.23 13.85 -24.70
N MET A 509 -9.12 14.61 -24.08
CA MET A 509 -9.79 15.79 -24.63
C MET A 509 -9.93 16.82 -23.52
N ASP A 510 -10.23 18.07 -23.89
CA ASP A 510 -10.63 19.06 -22.90
C ASP A 510 -11.74 18.48 -22.03
N ARG A 511 -11.51 18.43 -20.71
CA ARG A 511 -12.48 17.95 -19.70
C ARG A 511 -12.74 16.43 -19.69
N LEU A 512 -11.88 15.60 -20.33
CA LEU A 512 -11.98 14.15 -20.31
C LEU A 512 -10.63 13.54 -19.89
N ASN A 513 -10.55 13.04 -18.65
CA ASN A 513 -9.41 12.29 -18.14
C ASN A 513 -9.73 10.79 -18.18
N ILE A 514 -8.74 10.00 -18.58
CA ILE A 514 -8.82 8.55 -18.59
C ILE A 514 -7.61 7.96 -17.88
N VAL A 515 -7.86 6.98 -17.03
CA VAL A 515 -6.84 6.10 -16.45
C VAL A 515 -7.23 4.67 -16.77
N ALA A 516 -6.40 3.97 -17.53
CA ALA A 516 -6.64 2.58 -17.89
C ALA A 516 -5.39 1.74 -17.61
N GLY A 517 -5.56 0.63 -16.95
CA GLY A 517 -4.46 -0.24 -16.59
C GLY A 517 -4.77 -1.71 -16.79
N ALA A 518 -3.73 -2.49 -17.12
CA ALA A 518 -3.82 -3.93 -17.18
C ALA A 518 -2.54 -4.57 -16.63
N VAL A 519 -2.69 -5.67 -15.93
CA VAL A 519 -1.61 -6.62 -15.66
C VAL A 519 -2.04 -8.00 -16.16
N LEU A 520 -1.18 -8.60 -16.97
CA LEU A 520 -1.32 -9.96 -17.49
C LEU A 520 -0.06 -10.71 -17.07
N SER A 521 -0.17 -11.60 -16.09
CA SER A 521 0.98 -12.28 -15.50
C SER A 521 0.77 -13.78 -15.35
N GLU A 522 1.87 -14.49 -15.16
CA GLU A 522 1.93 -15.94 -14.93
C GLU A 522 2.70 -16.20 -13.63
N PRO A 523 2.04 -16.03 -12.48
CA PRO A 523 2.65 -16.37 -11.20
C PRO A 523 2.77 -17.88 -11.05
N THR A 524 3.97 -18.35 -10.73
CA THR A 524 4.26 -19.81 -10.61
C THR A 524 5.05 -20.12 -9.36
N VAL A 525 4.74 -21.27 -8.75
CA VAL A 525 5.55 -21.93 -7.70
C VAL A 525 6.36 -23.02 -8.36
N GLY A 526 7.67 -23.04 -8.10
CA GLY A 526 8.56 -24.06 -8.63
C GLY A 526 9.48 -24.63 -7.56
N GLY A 527 10.15 -25.74 -7.88
CA GLY A 527 11.13 -26.36 -7.02
C GLY A 527 10.63 -27.59 -6.27
N GLU A 528 11.07 -27.76 -5.02
CA GLU A 528 10.79 -28.95 -4.22
C GLU A 528 9.31 -29.03 -3.80
N ALA A 529 8.67 -27.90 -3.52
CA ALA A 529 7.25 -27.84 -3.15
C ALA A 529 6.35 -28.52 -4.20
N LEU A 530 6.57 -28.22 -5.48
CA LEU A 530 5.83 -28.83 -6.58
C LEU A 530 6.15 -30.32 -6.74
N ARG A 531 7.43 -30.70 -6.64
CA ARG A 531 7.85 -32.11 -6.77
C ARG A 531 7.31 -33.02 -5.67
N LEU A 532 7.13 -32.48 -4.47
CA LEU A 532 6.58 -33.19 -3.32
C LEU A 532 5.04 -33.15 -3.25
N GLY A 533 4.37 -32.45 -4.19
CA GLY A 533 2.91 -32.29 -4.16
C GLY A 533 2.40 -31.47 -2.98
N ILE A 534 3.23 -30.62 -2.39
CA ILE A 534 2.86 -29.70 -1.30
C ILE A 534 2.06 -28.51 -1.83
N SER A 535 2.35 -28.12 -3.07
CA SER A 535 1.71 -27.01 -3.76
C SER A 535 1.48 -27.38 -5.21
N GLY A 536 0.41 -26.87 -5.81
CA GLY A 536 0.26 -26.75 -7.25
C GLY A 536 1.25 -25.72 -7.84
N ASP A 537 1.16 -25.49 -9.12
CA ASP A 537 2.06 -24.57 -9.81
C ASP A 537 1.65 -23.10 -9.69
N ARG A 538 0.41 -22.79 -9.25
CA ARG A 538 -0.10 -21.44 -9.09
C ARG A 538 -0.15 -21.03 -7.61
N PRO A 539 0.41 -19.86 -7.25
CA PRO A 539 0.37 -19.39 -5.86
C PRO A 539 -1.04 -18.95 -5.45
N VAL A 540 -1.45 -19.34 -4.24
CA VAL A 540 -2.76 -18.99 -3.68
C VAL A 540 -2.90 -17.49 -3.51
N GLY A 541 -4.08 -16.96 -3.86
CA GLY A 541 -4.44 -15.55 -3.64
C GLY A 541 -3.81 -14.54 -4.61
N VAL A 542 -2.99 -14.99 -5.56
CA VAL A 542 -2.38 -14.10 -6.55
C VAL A 542 -3.28 -14.01 -7.79
N VAL A 543 -3.76 -12.79 -8.08
CA VAL A 543 -4.60 -12.50 -9.27
C VAL A 543 -3.71 -12.40 -10.50
N PRO A 544 -3.77 -13.34 -11.47
CA PRO A 544 -2.90 -13.31 -12.63
C PRO A 544 -3.27 -12.23 -13.66
N ARG A 545 -4.54 -11.84 -13.74
CA ARG A 545 -5.01 -10.81 -14.69
C ARG A 545 -5.93 -9.84 -14.01
N LYS A 546 -5.59 -8.55 -14.08
CA LYS A 546 -6.42 -7.46 -13.58
C LYS A 546 -6.50 -6.38 -14.65
N LEU A 547 -7.69 -5.83 -14.85
CA LEU A 547 -7.96 -4.70 -15.73
C LEU A 547 -8.67 -3.62 -14.93
N ILE A 548 -8.30 -2.37 -15.16
CA ILE A 548 -9.02 -1.20 -14.66
C ILE A 548 -9.26 -0.23 -15.81
N PHE A 549 -10.38 0.50 -15.73
CA PHE A 549 -10.69 1.56 -16.66
C PHE A 549 -11.51 2.61 -15.92
N ASP A 550 -10.93 3.78 -15.72
CA ASP A 550 -11.52 4.88 -14.98
C ASP A 550 -11.60 6.12 -15.89
N ILE A 551 -12.75 6.78 -15.89
CA ILE A 551 -13.01 8.00 -16.66
C ILE A 551 -13.50 9.08 -15.71
N ASN A 552 -12.97 10.30 -15.84
CA ASN A 552 -13.57 11.51 -15.31
C ASN A 552 -13.97 12.42 -16.47
N TRP A 553 -15.25 12.74 -16.57
CA TRP A 553 -15.81 13.59 -17.61
C TRP A 553 -16.52 14.81 -17.01
N ARG A 554 -16.15 15.99 -17.51
CA ARG A 554 -16.76 17.28 -17.16
C ARG A 554 -17.54 17.82 -18.36
N PRO A 555 -18.88 17.61 -18.44
CA PRO A 555 -19.67 18.00 -19.62
C PRO A 555 -19.60 19.50 -19.87
N PRO A 556 -19.49 19.93 -21.15
CA PRO A 556 -19.60 21.34 -21.51
C PRO A 556 -20.95 21.91 -21.10
N GLY A 557 -20.98 23.12 -20.54
CA GLY A 557 -22.22 23.80 -20.15
C GLY A 557 -22.80 23.37 -18.80
N MET A 558 -22.27 22.35 -18.15
CA MET A 558 -22.64 21.94 -16.79
C MET A 558 -21.55 22.39 -15.80
N GLY A 559 -21.58 23.69 -15.45
CA GLY A 559 -20.56 24.25 -14.55
C GLY A 559 -20.48 23.51 -13.22
N GLY A 560 -19.28 23.08 -12.84
CA GLY A 560 -18.99 22.39 -11.58
C GLY A 560 -19.40 20.92 -11.50
N ILE A 561 -20.04 20.34 -12.55
CA ILE A 561 -20.43 18.93 -12.54
C ILE A 561 -19.39 18.08 -13.26
N SER A 562 -19.02 16.96 -12.63
CA SER A 562 -18.25 15.87 -13.24
C SER A 562 -18.87 14.52 -12.95
N PHE A 563 -18.62 13.56 -13.85
CA PHE A 563 -19.02 12.18 -13.72
C PHE A 563 -17.78 11.30 -13.75
N ASP A 564 -17.71 10.37 -12.82
CA ASP A 564 -16.68 9.32 -12.81
C ASP A 564 -17.34 7.98 -13.11
N LEU A 565 -16.68 7.16 -13.95
CA LEU A 565 -17.05 5.78 -14.24
C LEU A 565 -15.81 4.92 -14.09
N GLY A 566 -15.88 3.92 -13.21
CA GLY A 566 -14.82 2.95 -12.97
C GLY A 566 -15.26 1.54 -13.34
N LEU A 567 -14.41 0.79 -14.01
CA LEU A 567 -14.59 -0.62 -14.29
C LEU A 567 -13.37 -1.38 -13.79
N ASN A 568 -13.59 -2.41 -12.97
CA ASN A 568 -12.55 -3.31 -12.50
C ASN A 568 -12.89 -4.73 -12.93
N HIS A 569 -11.90 -5.45 -13.46
CA HIS A 569 -11.99 -6.88 -13.77
C HIS A 569 -10.86 -7.65 -13.10
N PHE A 570 -11.21 -8.75 -12.44
CA PHE A 570 -10.29 -9.69 -11.81
C PHE A 570 -10.49 -11.07 -12.41
N SER A 571 -9.43 -11.71 -12.88
CA SER A 571 -9.50 -13.11 -13.31
C SER A 571 -9.67 -14.05 -12.12
N GLY A 572 -9.96 -15.32 -12.39
CA GLY A 572 -10.00 -16.34 -11.37
C GLY A 572 -8.69 -16.49 -10.60
N VAL A 573 -8.80 -16.79 -9.31
CA VAL A 573 -7.69 -16.84 -8.35
C VAL A 573 -7.63 -18.22 -7.69
N PRO A 574 -6.48 -18.91 -7.69
CA PRO A 574 -6.32 -20.14 -6.91
C PRO A 574 -6.60 -19.90 -5.42
N ALA A 575 -7.42 -20.74 -4.85
CA ALA A 575 -7.87 -20.62 -3.46
C ALA A 575 -7.25 -21.69 -2.55
N THR A 576 -6.81 -22.82 -3.10
CA THR A 576 -6.14 -23.93 -2.41
C THR A 576 -4.69 -24.08 -2.86
N LEU A 577 -3.86 -24.68 -2.00
CA LEU A 577 -2.45 -24.93 -2.31
C LEU A 577 -2.26 -25.91 -3.49
N ASP A 578 -3.22 -26.81 -3.72
CA ASP A 578 -3.22 -27.81 -4.80
C ASP A 578 -3.84 -27.32 -6.11
N ASP A 579 -4.25 -26.04 -6.18
CA ASP A 579 -4.91 -25.38 -7.33
C ASP A 579 -6.29 -25.95 -7.70
N VAL A 580 -6.91 -26.77 -6.88
CA VAL A 580 -8.20 -27.41 -7.19
C VAL A 580 -9.35 -26.43 -7.07
N ALA A 581 -9.42 -25.67 -5.97
CA ALA A 581 -10.45 -24.66 -5.81
C ALA A 581 -10.00 -23.31 -6.35
N VAL A 582 -10.90 -22.64 -7.07
CA VAL A 582 -10.64 -21.33 -7.70
C VAL A 582 -11.79 -20.39 -7.40
N VAL A 583 -11.50 -19.20 -6.88
CA VAL A 583 -12.47 -18.09 -6.85
C VAL A 583 -12.69 -17.65 -8.29
N PRO A 584 -13.94 -17.61 -8.80
CA PRO A 584 -14.22 -17.24 -10.18
C PRO A 584 -13.82 -15.79 -10.51
N ALA A 585 -13.60 -15.52 -11.79
CA ALA A 585 -13.43 -14.18 -12.31
C ALA A 585 -14.69 -13.33 -12.06
N TYR A 586 -14.49 -12.03 -11.79
CA TYR A 586 -15.60 -11.10 -11.62
C TYR A 586 -15.23 -9.70 -12.10
N SER A 587 -16.26 -8.88 -12.31
CA SER A 587 -16.10 -7.48 -12.68
C SER A 587 -17.03 -6.61 -11.85
N THR A 588 -16.55 -5.43 -11.46
CA THR A 588 -17.35 -4.40 -10.81
C THR A 588 -17.40 -3.14 -11.64
N VAL A 589 -18.51 -2.43 -11.54
CA VAL A 589 -18.69 -1.11 -12.17
C VAL A 589 -19.08 -0.14 -11.07
N ASP A 590 -18.32 0.94 -10.96
CA ASP A 590 -18.54 2.03 -10.04
C ASP A 590 -18.92 3.28 -10.85
N TRP A 591 -19.84 4.08 -10.34
CA TRP A 591 -20.24 5.32 -10.96
C TRP A 591 -20.44 6.39 -9.90
N ASP A 592 -20.01 7.63 -10.19
CA ASP A 592 -20.32 8.75 -9.35
C ASP A 592 -20.58 10.05 -10.13
N ALA A 593 -21.29 10.95 -9.48
CA ALA A 593 -21.50 12.32 -9.92
C ALA A 593 -21.02 13.26 -8.81
N ARG A 594 -20.19 14.22 -9.18
CA ARG A 594 -19.66 15.25 -8.30
C ARG A 594 -20.12 16.61 -8.76
N TYR A 595 -20.56 17.44 -7.81
CA TYR A 595 -20.90 18.84 -8.02
C TYR A 595 -19.98 19.73 -7.18
N GLU A 596 -19.11 20.48 -7.83
CA GLU A 596 -18.24 21.50 -7.24
C GLU A 596 -18.94 22.84 -7.30
N PHE A 597 -19.14 23.50 -6.17
CA PHE A 597 -19.87 24.76 -6.06
C PHE A 597 -19.29 25.64 -4.96
N LEU A 598 -19.79 26.88 -4.88
CA LEU A 598 -19.49 27.80 -3.76
C LEU A 598 -20.65 27.78 -2.78
N MET A 599 -20.38 27.56 -1.51
CA MET A 599 -21.32 27.73 -0.41
C MET A 599 -21.02 29.07 0.29
N GLY A 600 -21.66 30.13 -0.18
CA GLY A 600 -21.19 31.48 0.06
C GLY A 600 -19.93 31.76 -0.76
N ASP A 601 -18.82 32.12 -0.10
CA ASP A 601 -17.50 32.29 -0.73
C ASP A 601 -16.60 31.06 -0.61
N GLU A 602 -17.10 29.97 0.04
CA GLU A 602 -16.34 28.80 0.40
C GLU A 602 -16.46 27.67 -0.65
N ALA A 603 -15.34 27.05 -0.99
CA ALA A 603 -15.34 25.94 -1.95
C ALA A 603 -15.98 24.68 -1.34
N ALA A 604 -16.96 24.11 -2.05
CA ALA A 604 -17.67 22.92 -1.62
C ALA A 604 -17.76 21.87 -2.74
N SER A 605 -17.85 20.60 -2.36
CA SER A 605 -18.03 19.48 -3.28
C SER A 605 -19.04 18.49 -2.69
N LEU A 606 -20.09 18.20 -3.45
CA LEU A 606 -21.06 17.16 -3.15
C LEU A 606 -20.88 16.00 -4.14
N LYS A 607 -20.64 14.79 -3.61
CA LYS A 607 -20.46 13.58 -4.41
C LYS A 607 -21.53 12.56 -4.06
N PHE A 608 -22.21 12.05 -5.08
CA PHE A 608 -23.11 10.91 -5.00
C PHE A 608 -22.46 9.77 -5.77
N ALA A 609 -22.26 8.60 -5.11
CA ALA A 609 -21.59 7.46 -5.71
C ALA A 609 -22.41 6.17 -5.57
N VAL A 610 -22.37 5.32 -6.59
CA VAL A 610 -22.89 3.95 -6.59
C VAL A 610 -21.73 3.01 -6.85
N MET A 611 -21.23 2.37 -5.81
CA MET A 611 -20.16 1.40 -5.87
C MET A 611 -20.73 0.01 -6.16
N ASN A 612 -20.03 -0.76 -7.00
CA ASN A 612 -20.47 -2.09 -7.44
C ASN A 612 -21.92 -2.09 -7.94
N MET A 613 -22.22 -1.27 -8.96
CA MET A 613 -23.57 -1.10 -9.53
C MET A 613 -24.26 -2.43 -9.90
N LEU A 614 -23.47 -3.40 -10.36
CA LEU A 614 -23.95 -4.70 -10.79
C LEU A 614 -24.28 -5.64 -9.63
N ASN A 615 -24.00 -5.22 -8.38
CA ASN A 615 -24.17 -6.01 -7.17
C ASN A 615 -23.49 -7.40 -7.24
N VAL A 616 -22.30 -7.43 -7.81
CA VAL A 616 -21.50 -8.66 -7.94
C VAL A 616 -21.04 -9.09 -6.54
N ARG A 617 -21.19 -10.37 -6.24
CA ARG A 617 -20.70 -10.97 -5.01
C ARG A 617 -19.56 -11.91 -5.34
N SER A 618 -18.49 -11.80 -4.63
CA SER A 618 -17.29 -12.62 -4.78
C SER A 618 -16.73 -12.98 -3.40
N PHE A 619 -15.69 -13.76 -3.41
CA PHE A 619 -14.92 -14.09 -2.22
C PHE A 619 -13.50 -13.53 -2.34
N GLN A 620 -12.96 -13.13 -1.20
CA GLN A 620 -11.53 -12.87 -1.06
C GLN A 620 -10.90 -14.02 -0.30
N VAL A 621 -9.75 -14.48 -0.77
CA VAL A 621 -8.94 -15.45 -0.04
C VAL A 621 -8.34 -14.74 1.16
N SER A 622 -8.82 -15.06 2.36
CA SER A 622 -8.46 -14.35 3.59
C SER A 622 -7.05 -14.72 4.08
N ASN A 623 -6.62 -15.95 3.82
CA ASN A 623 -5.30 -16.42 4.22
C ASN A 623 -4.83 -17.54 3.27
N ALA A 624 -3.76 -17.28 2.55
CA ALA A 624 -3.18 -18.21 1.60
C ALA A 624 -2.73 -19.56 2.20
N GLY A 625 -2.51 -19.62 3.52
CA GLY A 625 -2.09 -20.85 4.21
C GLY A 625 -3.23 -21.70 4.78
N THR A 626 -4.46 -21.18 4.88
CA THR A 626 -5.54 -21.84 5.61
C THR A 626 -6.80 -22.11 4.81
N TYR A 627 -6.81 -21.85 3.51
CA TYR A 627 -8.00 -22.05 2.67
C TYR A 627 -9.25 -21.43 3.32
N SER A 628 -9.21 -20.13 3.57
CA SER A 628 -10.33 -19.40 4.19
C SER A 628 -10.74 -18.21 3.34
N PHE A 629 -12.03 -17.90 3.38
CA PHE A 629 -12.67 -16.86 2.59
C PHE A 629 -13.34 -15.82 3.46
N SER A 630 -13.33 -14.58 3.00
CA SER A 630 -14.26 -13.55 3.44
C SER A 630 -15.16 -13.14 2.27
N SER A 631 -16.35 -12.66 2.57
CA SER A 631 -17.27 -12.15 1.54
C SER A 631 -16.78 -10.80 1.05
N ASP A 632 -16.86 -10.59 -0.26
CA ASP A 632 -16.59 -9.28 -0.87
C ASP A 632 -17.85 -8.39 -0.81
N THR A 633 -17.64 -7.10 -1.02
CA THR A 633 -18.68 -6.08 -0.85
C THR A 633 -19.76 -6.14 -1.92
N GLY A 634 -21.02 -6.09 -1.50
CA GLY A 634 -22.17 -5.86 -2.38
C GLY A 634 -22.29 -4.38 -2.83
N ARG A 635 -23.37 -4.04 -3.54
CA ARG A 635 -23.65 -2.67 -3.98
C ARG A 635 -23.83 -1.73 -2.80
N ARG A 636 -23.16 -0.56 -2.88
CA ARG A 636 -23.20 0.50 -1.88
C ARG A 636 -23.50 1.85 -2.56
N ILE A 637 -24.29 2.68 -1.91
CA ILE A 637 -24.59 4.04 -2.34
C ILE A 637 -24.02 4.97 -1.28
N ASP A 638 -23.15 5.89 -1.68
CA ASP A 638 -22.48 6.86 -0.82
C ASP A 638 -22.92 8.28 -1.16
N LEU A 639 -23.05 9.13 -0.15
CA LEU A 639 -23.22 10.57 -0.27
C LEU A 639 -22.15 11.26 0.56
N ARG A 640 -21.36 12.13 -0.08
CA ARG A 640 -20.21 12.82 0.52
C ARG A 640 -20.32 14.31 0.30
N LEU A 641 -20.11 15.09 1.36
CA LEU A 641 -19.99 16.55 1.33
C LEU A 641 -18.62 16.96 1.89
N ILE A 642 -17.91 17.78 1.16
CA ILE A 642 -16.67 18.42 1.58
C ILE A 642 -16.85 19.92 1.47
N VAL A 643 -16.43 20.69 2.49
CA VAL A 643 -16.42 22.16 2.47
C VAL A 643 -15.06 22.64 2.97
N ASP A 644 -14.42 23.52 2.21
CA ASP A 644 -13.16 24.18 2.55
C ASP A 644 -13.44 25.65 2.90
N PHE A 645 -13.41 25.97 4.18
CA PHE A 645 -13.51 27.35 4.71
C PHE A 645 -12.13 27.99 4.68
N THR A 646 -12.03 29.24 4.14
CA THR A 646 -10.78 30.00 3.96
C THR A 646 -10.76 31.31 4.70
#